data_4a897d34203b943133ae9370889c5bb4
#
_entry.id   4a897d34203b943133ae9370889c5bb4
#
_cell.length_a   1.000
_cell.length_b   1.000
_cell.length_c   1.000
_cell.angle_alpha   90.00
_cell.angle_beta   90.00
_cell.angle_gamma   90.00
#
_symmetry.space_group_name_H-M   'P 1'
#
loop_
_entity.id
_entity.type
_entity.pdbx_description
1 polymer ?
#
loop_
_entity_poly.entity_id
_entity_poly.type
_entity_poly.pdbx_seq_one_letter_code
_entity_poly.pdbx_strand_id
1 'polypeptide(L)'
;MAQSRGKEGQKPEFIVTGTVLDTLSNKGLSFATLSFISPKDDKLITGGICNDEGVFYIEKVPAGAYRLLIEYIGYAPNIIEEVKVMRDRKARVDGVSGSTTSSGQAKLDLGIFYLTKSVDQLEEIELVEEKAFVVQGIDRKVFNVDQDLTSTGGTAIELMEKLPSVQVDMDGNVSLRGSDQVRLYVDGKPSMLSSSELLETMPSSMIESIELITNPSAKFSPEGMAGIINIVLKKNKKAGFNGNVALTVGYPNRNNFTALLNRRSEKLNVFGSYSMMDRNTNFSSESEKHTYFSEDTFHLYQDKWGVNNRKSHTFKGGLDYTPNEHTSISLQGKYSPSERLSIDTVHYNETTIEGINDFDRLTDSETIQGQWDVDLSGKKDWENGLHLDVSVNKSNNTKDRSNLFTETILNANDVEYGGYPIYEQLSNDRIDDQFESKLDFSYGNEDDGKWEWGVSARTRAIDQDQFIDTTYINSHFSDTDSILYNSHLENHFIYDDAVYSAYTTYAKSHGVWSYQAGLRAEQVYTNSELEGADTTKTDYFELYPSLHLNYKLDETSSIQASYSRRVNRPRFHSLNPFPEYSDPYNLRMGNPFLKPEFVNSVEMGYQKFDKGTTFSASIYAKDVNDMQRRYITVDSNNVSTVTYRNLNGSVDIGFEFMWSKQLTKTFNFMLSSNVYHSKMDASNLTSEYNESTFGMWSSFNAGWKKNGHKIQLSGWVSPGAEVGQGKMKTMFSTDLAYSRPVLSDKGKLTVKISDIFNTRGFGIETRGPMFDQSFEYKRQSQFLTVSLSYNFGDQSNNRQHRKGGRDIGGGDMDGGFF
;
A
#
# COMPACT_ATOMS: atom_id res chain seq x y z
N MET A 1 58.63 -20.13 -68.05
CA MET A 1 59.00 -19.92 -66.63
C MET A 1 57.71 -19.91 -65.77
N ALA A 2 57.41 -21.00 -65.12
CA ALA A 2 56.24 -21.15 -64.24
C ALA A 2 56.77 -21.22 -62.78
N GLN A 3 56.47 -20.20 -61.96
CA GLN A 3 56.76 -20.25 -60.55
C GLN A 3 55.68 -20.98 -59.80
N SER A 4 56.04 -22.08 -59.12
CA SER A 4 55.20 -22.85 -58.19
C SER A 4 54.94 -22.04 -56.95
N ARG A 5 53.68 -21.78 -56.67
CA ARG A 5 53.23 -21.33 -55.37
C ARG A 5 53.35 -22.50 -54.36
N GLY A 6 54.21 -22.32 -53.35
CA GLY A 6 54.37 -23.23 -52.23
C GLY A 6 53.09 -23.34 -51.43
N LYS A 7 52.69 -24.61 -51.17
CA LYS A 7 51.66 -24.90 -50.17
C LYS A 7 52.20 -24.47 -48.79
N GLU A 8 51.46 -23.60 -48.07
CA GLU A 8 51.63 -23.37 -46.63
C GLU A 8 51.48 -24.73 -45.91
N GLY A 9 52.59 -25.18 -45.28
CA GLY A 9 52.59 -26.47 -44.58
C GLY A 9 51.67 -26.42 -43.36
N GLN A 10 50.66 -27.27 -43.31
CA GLN A 10 49.87 -27.53 -42.12
C GLN A 10 50.83 -27.92 -40.98
N LYS A 11 50.77 -27.20 -39.85
CA LYS A 11 51.49 -27.56 -38.64
C LYS A 11 51.01 -28.93 -38.15
N PRO A 12 51.90 -29.77 -37.65
CA PRO A 12 51.53 -31.10 -37.12
C PRO A 12 50.61 -30.92 -35.94
N GLU A 13 49.51 -31.70 -35.89
CA GLU A 13 48.49 -31.66 -34.81
C GLU A 13 48.76 -32.77 -33.79
N PHE A 14 48.50 -32.50 -32.51
CA PHE A 14 48.76 -33.42 -31.41
C PHE A 14 47.47 -33.70 -30.65
N ILE A 15 47.41 -34.85 -29.98
CA ILE A 15 46.44 -35.14 -28.94
C ILE A 15 47.09 -34.83 -27.60
N VAL A 16 46.44 -33.96 -26.81
CA VAL A 16 46.93 -33.55 -25.49
C VAL A 16 46.03 -34.12 -24.42
N THR A 17 46.63 -34.74 -23.40
CA THR A 17 45.87 -35.34 -22.28
C THR A 17 46.49 -34.94 -20.94
N GLY A 18 45.76 -35.11 -19.87
CA GLY A 18 46.16 -34.88 -18.48
C GLY A 18 45.01 -35.01 -17.53
N THR A 19 45.24 -34.72 -16.27
CA THR A 19 44.20 -34.85 -15.23
C THR A 19 44.17 -33.58 -14.35
N VAL A 20 42.97 -33.08 -13.99
CA VAL A 20 42.77 -31.98 -13.10
C VAL A 20 42.15 -32.47 -11.80
N LEU A 21 42.82 -32.21 -10.65
CA LEU A 21 42.43 -32.69 -9.34
C LEU A 21 42.22 -31.51 -8.37
N ASP A 22 41.34 -31.74 -7.38
CA ASP A 22 41.23 -30.86 -6.22
C ASP A 22 42.44 -31.03 -5.28
N THR A 23 43.05 -29.95 -4.87
CA THR A 23 44.29 -29.94 -4.04
C THR A 23 44.07 -30.60 -2.67
N LEU A 24 42.90 -30.53 -2.08
CA LEU A 24 42.60 -31.03 -0.73
C LEU A 24 42.09 -32.49 -0.73
N SER A 25 41.18 -32.80 -1.66
CA SER A 25 40.50 -34.11 -1.70
C SER A 25 41.16 -35.13 -2.64
N ASN A 26 42.10 -34.72 -3.51
CA ASN A 26 42.70 -35.51 -4.60
C ASN A 26 41.67 -36.14 -5.55
N LYS A 27 40.43 -35.62 -5.60
CA LYS A 27 39.40 -36.07 -6.51
C LYS A 27 39.47 -35.33 -7.84
N GLY A 28 39.15 -36.01 -8.91
CA GLY A 28 39.05 -35.42 -10.24
C GLY A 28 37.98 -34.31 -10.27
N LEU A 29 38.28 -33.24 -10.96
CA LEU A 29 37.37 -32.13 -11.18
C LEU A 29 36.65 -32.29 -12.52
N SER A 30 35.47 -32.91 -12.48
CA SER A 30 34.63 -33.11 -13.68
C SER A 30 34.21 -31.78 -14.28
N PHE A 31 34.27 -31.68 -15.60
CA PHE A 31 33.93 -30.48 -16.38
C PHE A 31 34.82 -29.23 -16.12
N ALA A 32 36.02 -29.41 -15.53
CA ALA A 32 37.01 -28.33 -15.53
C ALA A 32 37.39 -27.97 -16.97
N THR A 33 37.48 -26.69 -17.28
CA THR A 33 37.76 -26.16 -18.61
C THR A 33 39.25 -25.90 -18.80
N LEU A 34 39.78 -26.24 -19.97
CA LEU A 34 41.16 -25.99 -20.35
C LEU A 34 41.19 -25.17 -21.65
N SER A 35 41.96 -24.10 -21.66
CA SER A 35 42.06 -23.17 -22.77
C SER A 35 43.51 -22.99 -23.19
N PHE A 36 43.91 -23.37 -24.43
CA PHE A 36 45.20 -23.11 -25.02
C PHE A 36 45.22 -21.75 -25.71
N ILE A 37 45.94 -20.82 -25.15
CA ILE A 37 45.94 -19.41 -25.56
C ILE A 37 47.29 -19.09 -26.20
N SER A 38 47.27 -18.38 -27.33
CA SER A 38 48.47 -17.89 -27.99
C SER A 38 49.14 -16.82 -27.14
N PRO A 39 50.45 -16.98 -26.80
CA PRO A 39 51.16 -16.00 -25.98
C PRO A 39 51.46 -14.69 -26.73
N LYS A 40 51.19 -14.62 -28.06
CA LYS A 40 51.46 -13.44 -28.88
C LYS A 40 50.30 -12.43 -28.94
N ASP A 41 49.12 -12.92 -29.01
CA ASP A 41 47.91 -12.13 -29.28
C ASP A 41 46.73 -12.47 -28.38
N ASP A 42 46.95 -13.23 -27.30
CA ASP A 42 45.96 -13.66 -26.28
C ASP A 42 44.68 -14.33 -26.86
N LYS A 43 44.80 -14.88 -28.08
CA LYS A 43 43.72 -15.57 -28.73
C LYS A 43 43.63 -17.03 -28.28
N LEU A 44 42.39 -17.47 -27.99
CA LEU A 44 42.08 -18.88 -27.81
C LEU A 44 42.33 -19.64 -29.11
N ILE A 45 43.18 -20.66 -29.05
CA ILE A 45 43.53 -21.52 -30.19
C ILE A 45 42.68 -22.76 -30.19
N THR A 46 42.61 -23.44 -29.05
CA THR A 46 41.75 -24.62 -28.83
C THR A 46 41.53 -24.83 -27.34
N GLY A 47 40.61 -25.69 -26.97
CA GLY A 47 40.34 -26.03 -25.58
C GLY A 47 39.51 -27.29 -25.45
N GLY A 48 39.24 -27.69 -24.21
CA GLY A 48 38.44 -28.86 -23.88
C GLY A 48 37.96 -28.84 -22.45
N ILE A 49 37.22 -29.89 -22.09
CA ILE A 49 36.67 -30.09 -20.75
C ILE A 49 37.11 -31.46 -20.21
N CYS A 50 37.21 -31.53 -18.87
CA CYS A 50 37.47 -32.82 -18.21
C CYS A 50 36.23 -33.72 -18.16
N ASN A 51 36.47 -35.05 -18.20
CA ASN A 51 35.41 -36.03 -17.94
C ASN A 51 35.10 -36.16 -16.44
N ASP A 52 34.25 -37.12 -16.07
CA ASP A 52 33.80 -37.30 -14.67
C ASP A 52 34.94 -37.68 -13.69
N GLU A 53 36.04 -38.24 -14.17
CA GLU A 53 37.26 -38.53 -13.39
C GLU A 53 38.27 -37.39 -13.37
N GLY A 54 37.94 -36.23 -13.98
CA GLY A 54 38.85 -35.06 -14.08
C GLY A 54 39.91 -35.18 -15.17
N VAL A 55 39.80 -36.19 -16.08
CA VAL A 55 40.73 -36.41 -17.18
C VAL A 55 40.29 -35.63 -18.41
N PHE A 56 41.21 -34.89 -19.04
CA PHE A 56 40.94 -34.22 -20.30
C PHE A 56 41.62 -34.89 -21.48
N TYR A 57 41.00 -34.80 -22.65
CA TYR A 57 41.47 -35.33 -23.91
C TYR A 57 41.13 -34.32 -25.01
N ILE A 58 42.17 -33.60 -25.51
CA ILE A 58 42.01 -32.53 -26.48
C ILE A 58 42.70 -32.90 -27.78
N GLU A 59 41.93 -33.07 -28.83
CA GLU A 59 42.42 -33.42 -30.16
C GLU A 59 42.78 -32.19 -30.99
N LYS A 60 43.65 -32.41 -32.02
CA LYS A 60 44.02 -31.40 -33.01
C LYS A 60 44.62 -30.11 -32.44
N VAL A 61 45.46 -30.24 -31.39
CA VAL A 61 46.22 -29.14 -30.88
C VAL A 61 47.40 -28.89 -31.81
N PRO A 62 47.54 -27.74 -32.49
CA PRO A 62 48.63 -27.44 -33.39
C PRO A 62 50.00 -27.39 -32.68
N ALA A 63 51.07 -27.79 -33.37
CA ALA A 63 52.40 -27.57 -32.79
C ALA A 63 52.69 -26.09 -32.50
N GLY A 64 53.08 -25.77 -31.25
CA GLY A 64 53.33 -24.40 -30.83
C GLY A 64 53.66 -24.28 -29.33
N ALA A 65 53.93 -23.06 -28.91
CA ALA A 65 53.98 -22.69 -27.49
C ALA A 65 52.71 -21.98 -27.11
N TYR A 66 52.12 -22.36 -25.99
CA TYR A 66 50.85 -21.88 -25.52
C TYR A 66 50.89 -21.50 -24.05
N ARG A 67 50.08 -20.57 -23.66
CA ARG A 67 49.67 -20.39 -22.29
C ARG A 67 48.42 -21.29 -22.05
N LEU A 68 48.44 -22.14 -21.03
CA LEU A 68 47.32 -23.00 -20.67
C LEU A 68 46.61 -22.43 -19.45
N LEU A 69 45.34 -22.09 -19.64
CA LEU A 69 44.45 -21.63 -18.58
C LEU A 69 43.51 -22.80 -18.20
N ILE A 70 43.49 -23.16 -16.91
CA ILE A 70 42.63 -24.20 -16.36
C ILE A 70 41.68 -23.54 -15.35
N GLU A 71 40.37 -23.68 -15.59
CA GLU A 71 39.33 -23.05 -14.78
C GLU A 71 38.30 -24.07 -14.33
N TYR A 72 37.81 -23.90 -13.09
CA TYR A 72 36.70 -24.63 -12.54
C TYR A 72 35.93 -23.77 -11.57
N ILE A 73 34.58 -23.85 -11.60
CA ILE A 73 33.73 -23.00 -10.77
C ILE A 73 34.02 -23.19 -9.27
N GLY A 74 34.35 -22.09 -8.55
CA GLY A 74 34.70 -22.12 -7.12
C GLY A 74 36.15 -22.43 -6.81
N TYR A 75 37.06 -22.47 -7.83
CA TYR A 75 38.50 -22.67 -7.71
C TYR A 75 39.25 -21.48 -8.29
N ALA A 76 40.42 -21.19 -7.75
CA ALA A 76 41.35 -20.23 -8.34
C ALA A 76 41.84 -20.75 -9.70
N PRO A 77 41.82 -19.95 -10.77
CA PRO A 77 42.29 -20.36 -12.07
C PRO A 77 43.82 -20.67 -12.01
N ASN A 78 44.22 -21.75 -12.65
CA ASN A 78 45.61 -22.12 -12.75
C ASN A 78 46.11 -21.76 -14.16
N ILE A 79 47.12 -20.89 -14.25
CA ILE A 79 47.68 -20.41 -15.48
C ILE A 79 49.13 -20.93 -15.60
N ILE A 80 49.37 -21.68 -16.66
CA ILE A 80 50.73 -22.16 -17.00
C ILE A 80 51.21 -21.34 -18.18
N GLU A 81 52.23 -20.52 -17.93
CA GLU A 81 52.68 -19.49 -18.87
C GLU A 81 53.30 -20.04 -20.15
N GLU A 82 53.91 -21.24 -20.14
CA GLU A 82 54.50 -21.83 -21.32
C GLU A 82 54.32 -23.34 -21.37
N VAL A 83 53.45 -23.81 -22.26
CA VAL A 83 53.26 -25.22 -22.61
C VAL A 83 53.70 -25.46 -24.06
N LYS A 84 54.75 -26.23 -24.28
CA LYS A 84 55.29 -26.52 -25.62
C LYS A 84 54.69 -27.81 -26.19
N VAL A 85 53.86 -27.68 -27.21
CA VAL A 85 53.29 -28.82 -27.98
C VAL A 85 54.15 -28.98 -29.24
N MET A 86 55.13 -29.91 -29.18
CA MET A 86 56.05 -30.21 -30.37
C MET A 86 56.50 -31.64 -30.37
N ARG A 87 56.91 -32.09 -31.55
CA ARG A 87 57.44 -33.46 -31.80
C ARG A 87 58.92 -33.46 -31.42
N ASP A 88 59.24 -33.72 -30.15
CA ASP A 88 60.62 -33.92 -29.76
C ASP A 88 60.82 -35.24 -29.00
N ARG A 89 61.92 -35.94 -29.31
CA ARG A 89 62.33 -37.21 -28.70
C ARG A 89 62.88 -37.06 -27.26
N LYS A 90 62.97 -35.84 -26.75
CA LYS A 90 63.53 -35.51 -25.44
C LYS A 90 62.95 -34.24 -24.78
N ALA A 91 61.72 -33.99 -24.94
CA ALA A 91 61.06 -32.87 -24.13
C ALA A 91 60.76 -33.40 -22.73
N ARG A 92 61.52 -33.03 -21.73
CA ARG A 92 61.20 -33.03 -20.31
C ARG A 92 60.85 -31.61 -19.95
N VAL A 93 59.58 -31.35 -19.82
CA VAL A 93 59.12 -30.41 -18.80
C VAL A 93 58.90 -31.30 -17.56
N ASP A 94 59.27 -30.85 -16.36
CA ASP A 94 59.23 -31.69 -15.16
C ASP A 94 57.89 -32.45 -15.07
N GLY A 95 57.96 -33.75 -15.29
CA GLY A 95 56.79 -34.67 -15.15
C GLY A 95 56.04 -35.05 -16.42
N VAL A 96 56.38 -34.63 -17.62
CA VAL A 96 55.65 -34.91 -18.87
C VAL A 96 56.30 -36.07 -19.69
N SER A 97 55.53 -37.13 -19.96
CA SER A 97 55.94 -38.30 -20.78
C SER A 97 55.17 -38.34 -22.10
N GLY A 98 55.84 -38.40 -23.22
CA GLY A 98 55.21 -38.48 -24.54
C GLY A 98 55.21 -39.96 -25.07
N SER A 99 54.05 -40.40 -25.56
CA SER A 99 53.91 -41.72 -26.27
C SER A 99 53.23 -41.55 -27.64
N THR A 100 53.47 -42.42 -28.56
CA THR A 100 52.72 -42.47 -29.84
C THR A 100 51.66 -43.55 -29.82
N THR A 101 50.45 -43.19 -30.34
CA THR A 101 49.34 -44.13 -30.50
C THR A 101 49.53 -45.01 -31.74
N SER A 102 48.83 -46.13 -31.80
CA SER A 102 48.82 -47.07 -32.93
C SER A 102 48.28 -46.50 -34.26
N SER A 103 47.66 -45.30 -34.21
CA SER A 103 47.15 -44.58 -35.37
C SER A 103 48.08 -43.50 -35.93
N GLY A 104 49.33 -43.41 -35.42
CA GLY A 104 50.36 -42.47 -35.93
C GLY A 104 50.24 -41.02 -35.52
N GLN A 105 49.25 -40.61 -34.73
CA GLN A 105 49.14 -39.33 -34.14
C GLN A 105 49.95 -39.22 -32.82
N ALA A 106 50.70 -38.16 -32.67
CA ALA A 106 51.50 -37.96 -31.46
C ALA A 106 50.62 -37.52 -30.30
N LYS A 107 50.62 -38.33 -29.22
CA LYS A 107 49.93 -38.06 -27.97
C LYS A 107 50.91 -37.46 -26.97
N LEU A 108 50.53 -36.33 -26.34
CA LEU A 108 51.27 -35.61 -25.31
C LEU A 108 50.51 -35.64 -24.02
N ASP A 109 51.06 -36.22 -22.97
CA ASP A 109 50.48 -36.21 -21.63
C ASP A 109 51.13 -35.06 -20.82
N LEU A 110 50.31 -34.12 -20.37
CA LEU A 110 50.75 -32.96 -19.58
C LEU A 110 50.78 -33.24 -18.06
N GLY A 111 50.38 -34.45 -17.63
CA GLY A 111 50.42 -34.87 -16.25
C GLY A 111 49.22 -34.37 -15.41
N ILE A 112 49.44 -34.13 -14.13
CA ILE A 112 48.37 -33.80 -13.18
C ILE A 112 48.45 -32.32 -12.80
N PHE A 113 47.29 -31.65 -12.85
CA PHE A 113 47.15 -30.26 -12.44
C PHE A 113 46.26 -30.19 -11.20
N TYR A 114 46.66 -29.41 -10.24
CA TYR A 114 45.89 -29.19 -9.01
C TYR A 114 45.24 -27.78 -9.01
N LEU A 115 43.93 -27.74 -8.72
CA LEU A 115 43.23 -26.52 -8.46
C LEU A 115 42.90 -26.40 -6.98
N THR A 116 43.09 -25.20 -6.41
CA THR A 116 42.80 -24.87 -5.05
C THR A 116 41.48 -24.11 -5.01
N LYS A 117 40.60 -24.44 -4.06
CA LYS A 117 39.34 -23.66 -3.87
C LYS A 117 39.70 -22.20 -3.62
N SER A 118 39.09 -21.30 -4.39
CA SER A 118 39.23 -19.89 -4.20
C SER A 118 38.61 -19.49 -2.85
N VAL A 119 39.46 -18.88 -1.98
CA VAL A 119 39.01 -18.26 -0.73
C VAL A 119 38.66 -16.77 -0.96
N ASP A 120 38.95 -16.27 -2.16
CA ASP A 120 38.51 -14.95 -2.54
C ASP A 120 36.97 -14.96 -2.63
N GLN A 121 36.33 -14.36 -1.66
CA GLN A 121 34.98 -13.86 -1.84
C GLN A 121 35.03 -13.01 -3.10
N LEU A 122 34.52 -13.57 -4.21
CA LEU A 122 33.98 -12.72 -5.24
C LEU A 122 33.14 -11.71 -4.49
N GLU A 123 33.51 -10.43 -4.51
CA GLU A 123 32.56 -9.37 -4.21
C GLU A 123 31.35 -9.69 -5.09
N GLU A 124 30.35 -10.27 -4.46
CA GLU A 124 29.07 -10.55 -5.09
C GLU A 124 28.59 -9.17 -5.53
N ILE A 125 28.72 -8.87 -6.81
CA ILE A 125 27.95 -7.79 -7.41
C ILE A 125 26.53 -8.25 -7.26
N GLU A 126 25.94 -7.95 -6.09
CA GLU A 126 24.53 -8.03 -5.87
C GLU A 126 23.95 -7.03 -6.87
N LEU A 127 23.55 -7.51 -8.03
CA LEU A 127 22.59 -6.83 -8.87
C LEU A 127 21.31 -6.79 -8.03
N VAL A 128 21.28 -5.87 -7.08
CA VAL A 128 20.05 -5.42 -6.47
C VAL A 128 19.33 -4.70 -7.60
N GLU A 129 18.55 -5.47 -8.35
CA GLU A 129 17.58 -4.90 -9.27
C GLU A 129 16.65 -4.06 -8.40
N GLU A 130 16.85 -2.75 -8.41
CA GLU A 130 15.97 -1.84 -7.68
C GLU A 130 14.56 -2.08 -8.22
N LYS A 131 13.66 -2.57 -7.34
CA LYS A 131 12.25 -2.74 -7.69
C LYS A 131 11.76 -1.43 -8.30
N ALA A 132 11.07 -1.49 -9.42
CA ALA A 132 10.44 -0.32 -9.99
C ALA A 132 9.48 0.29 -8.94
N PHE A 133 9.36 1.63 -8.89
CA PHE A 133 8.42 2.29 -7.98
C PHE A 133 6.99 1.78 -8.18
N VAL A 134 6.61 1.52 -9.43
CA VAL A 134 5.29 0.97 -9.79
C VAL A 134 5.46 -0.31 -10.59
N VAL A 135 4.78 -1.37 -10.17
CA VAL A 135 4.65 -2.63 -10.90
C VAL A 135 3.16 -2.87 -11.15
N GLN A 136 2.81 -3.23 -12.38
CA GLN A 136 1.43 -3.51 -12.75
C GLN A 136 1.17 -5.02 -12.82
N GLY A 137 0.17 -5.50 -12.09
CA GLY A 137 -0.42 -6.84 -12.24
C GLY A 137 -1.61 -6.85 -13.21
N ILE A 138 -2.26 -8.01 -13.38
CA ILE A 138 -3.45 -8.15 -14.23
C ILE A 138 -4.64 -7.38 -13.64
N ASP A 139 -4.80 -7.41 -12.32
CA ASP A 139 -5.92 -6.83 -11.58
C ASP A 139 -5.53 -5.66 -10.66
N ARG A 140 -4.23 -5.35 -10.52
CA ARG A 140 -3.73 -4.38 -9.54
C ARG A 140 -2.50 -3.59 -9.97
N LYS A 141 -2.34 -2.41 -9.40
CA LYS A 141 -1.12 -1.58 -9.49
C LYS A 141 -0.39 -1.67 -8.15
N VAL A 142 0.88 -2.05 -8.13
CA VAL A 142 1.70 -2.21 -6.92
C VAL A 142 2.72 -1.07 -6.83
N PHE A 143 2.68 -0.31 -5.76
CA PHE A 143 3.59 0.80 -5.47
C PHE A 143 4.58 0.40 -4.38
N ASN A 144 5.86 0.34 -4.71
CA ASN A 144 6.93 -0.04 -3.79
C ASN A 144 7.37 1.15 -2.94
N VAL A 145 7.06 1.13 -1.64
CA VAL A 145 7.26 2.26 -0.71
C VAL A 145 8.74 2.57 -0.48
N ASP A 146 9.62 1.58 -0.51
CA ASP A 146 11.06 1.80 -0.31
C ASP A 146 11.70 2.69 -1.38
N GLN A 147 11.04 2.88 -2.51
CA GLN A 147 11.48 3.77 -3.59
C GLN A 147 10.98 5.21 -3.40
N ASP A 148 10.02 5.45 -2.50
CA ASP A 148 9.52 6.79 -2.17
C ASP A 148 10.20 7.35 -0.92
N LEU A 149 11.09 8.33 -1.11
CA LEU A 149 11.79 9.00 -0.01
C LEU A 149 10.93 10.02 0.71
N THR A 150 9.98 10.61 0.00
CA THR A 150 9.14 11.68 0.54
C THR A 150 8.09 11.18 1.53
N SER A 151 7.85 9.86 1.60
CA SER A 151 7.03 9.22 2.62
C SER A 151 7.84 8.73 3.82
N THR A 152 9.17 8.82 3.78
CA THR A 152 10.04 8.35 4.87
C THR A 152 9.80 9.17 6.13
N GLY A 153 9.54 8.48 7.25
CA GLY A 153 9.28 9.09 8.55
C GLY A 153 7.87 9.66 8.72
N GLY A 154 7.02 9.56 7.71
CA GLY A 154 5.61 9.93 7.75
C GLY A 154 4.70 8.76 8.14
N THR A 155 3.40 8.97 7.96
CA THR A 155 2.34 7.98 8.15
C THR A 155 1.89 7.39 6.81
N ALA A 156 1.04 6.36 6.88
CA ALA A 156 0.41 5.81 5.68
C ALA A 156 -0.45 6.85 4.93
N ILE A 157 -1.04 7.84 5.63
CA ILE A 157 -1.77 8.95 4.98
C ILE A 157 -0.87 9.70 4.00
N GLU A 158 0.32 10.15 4.44
CA GLU A 158 1.25 10.89 3.60
C GLU A 158 1.74 10.09 2.38
N LEU A 159 1.71 8.76 2.50
CA LEU A 159 2.00 7.86 1.41
C LEU A 159 0.82 7.77 0.43
N MET A 160 -0.43 7.66 0.94
CA MET A 160 -1.64 7.61 0.11
C MET A 160 -1.80 8.86 -0.75
N GLU A 161 -1.50 10.03 -0.24
CA GLU A 161 -1.57 11.31 -0.96
C GLU A 161 -0.71 11.37 -2.23
N LYS A 162 0.29 10.50 -2.32
CA LYS A 162 1.24 10.45 -3.45
C LYS A 162 0.89 9.39 -4.48
N LEU A 163 -0.11 8.55 -4.17
CA LEU A 163 -0.53 7.52 -5.09
C LEU A 163 -1.40 8.10 -6.21
N PRO A 164 -1.27 7.61 -7.44
CA PRO A 164 -2.14 8.00 -8.53
C PRO A 164 -3.60 7.73 -8.19
N SER A 165 -4.47 8.68 -8.53
CA SER A 165 -5.93 8.57 -8.37
C SER A 165 -6.44 8.43 -6.93
N VAL A 166 -5.56 8.51 -5.94
CA VAL A 166 -5.90 8.51 -4.52
C VAL A 166 -5.92 9.95 -4.01
N GLN A 167 -6.98 10.33 -3.32
CA GLN A 167 -7.13 11.61 -2.65
C GLN A 167 -7.32 11.36 -1.16
N VAL A 168 -6.82 12.25 -0.32
CA VAL A 168 -7.02 12.21 1.13
C VAL A 168 -7.66 13.51 1.56
N ASP A 169 -8.82 13.41 2.20
CA ASP A 169 -9.53 14.56 2.73
C ASP A 169 -8.89 15.09 4.04
N MET A 170 -9.51 16.11 4.63
CA MET A 170 -9.04 16.76 5.85
C MET A 170 -9.08 15.83 7.06
N ASP A 171 -10.05 14.95 7.10
CA ASP A 171 -10.28 14.01 8.19
C ASP A 171 -9.39 12.76 8.05
N GLY A 172 -8.57 12.68 6.97
CA GLY A 172 -7.72 11.55 6.67
C GLY A 172 -8.45 10.40 5.95
N ASN A 173 -9.67 10.62 5.47
CA ASN A 173 -10.37 9.61 4.69
C ASN A 173 -9.81 9.58 3.28
N VAL A 174 -9.73 8.36 2.74
CA VAL A 174 -9.17 8.12 1.42
C VAL A 174 -10.28 7.94 0.40
N SER A 175 -10.17 8.64 -0.71
CA SER A 175 -10.97 8.42 -1.91
C SER A 175 -10.11 7.91 -3.06
N LEU A 176 -10.70 7.13 -3.94
CA LEU A 176 -10.08 6.60 -5.15
C LEU A 176 -10.93 7.00 -6.35
N ARG A 177 -10.32 7.68 -7.32
CA ARG A 177 -11.04 8.19 -8.52
C ARG A 177 -12.26 9.06 -8.16
N GLY A 178 -12.12 9.90 -7.12
CA GLY A 178 -13.18 10.81 -6.65
C GLY A 178 -14.27 10.17 -5.78
N SER A 179 -14.22 8.85 -5.52
CA SER A 179 -15.16 8.17 -4.62
C SER A 179 -14.49 7.85 -3.28
N ASP A 180 -15.13 8.21 -2.17
CA ASP A 180 -14.71 7.91 -0.78
C ASP A 180 -15.04 6.47 -0.34
N GLN A 181 -15.72 5.71 -1.20
CA GLN A 181 -16.14 4.35 -0.96
C GLN A 181 -15.01 3.35 -1.27
N VAL A 182 -13.87 3.52 -0.62
CA VAL A 182 -12.67 2.67 -0.75
C VAL A 182 -12.62 1.70 0.42
N ARG A 183 -12.30 0.44 0.14
CA ARG A 183 -12.04 -0.55 1.18
C ARG A 183 -10.54 -0.68 1.43
N LEU A 184 -10.12 -0.47 2.68
CA LEU A 184 -8.72 -0.68 3.07
C LEU A 184 -8.50 -2.11 3.53
N TYR A 185 -7.42 -2.70 3.06
CA TYR A 185 -6.92 -4.01 3.45
C TYR A 185 -5.50 -3.87 4.00
N VAL A 186 -5.15 -4.72 4.94
CA VAL A 186 -3.79 -4.87 5.45
C VAL A 186 -3.38 -6.33 5.28
N ASP A 187 -2.30 -6.60 4.55
CA ASP A 187 -1.84 -7.95 4.21
C ASP A 187 -2.97 -8.82 3.61
N GLY A 188 -3.80 -8.22 2.73
CA GLY A 188 -4.91 -8.91 2.06
C GLY A 188 -6.19 -9.09 2.88
N LYS A 189 -6.28 -8.53 4.10
CA LYS A 189 -7.45 -8.64 5.00
C LYS A 189 -8.12 -7.28 5.18
N PRO A 190 -9.46 -7.20 5.17
CA PRO A 190 -10.15 -5.94 5.34
C PRO A 190 -9.88 -5.34 6.73
N SER A 191 -9.65 -4.03 6.78
CA SER A 191 -9.50 -3.30 8.05
C SER A 191 -10.86 -2.99 8.67
N MET A 192 -10.94 -3.09 9.99
CA MET A 192 -12.10 -2.64 10.77
C MET A 192 -12.08 -1.15 11.06
N LEU A 193 -10.88 -0.58 11.16
CA LEU A 193 -10.74 0.86 11.40
C LEU A 193 -11.22 1.64 10.18
N SER A 194 -11.72 2.84 10.43
CA SER A 194 -11.92 3.82 9.36
C SER A 194 -10.59 4.08 8.63
N SER A 195 -10.66 4.58 7.40
CA SER A 195 -9.44 4.86 6.64
C SER A 195 -8.52 5.84 7.37
N SER A 196 -9.08 6.89 7.97
CA SER A 196 -8.32 7.87 8.73
C SER A 196 -7.66 7.26 9.97
N GLU A 197 -8.40 6.49 10.78
CA GLU A 197 -7.86 5.88 11.99
C GLU A 197 -6.73 4.90 11.69
N LEU A 198 -6.88 4.05 10.68
CA LEU A 198 -5.83 3.10 10.26
C LEU A 198 -4.58 3.83 9.76
N LEU A 199 -4.76 4.72 8.79
CA LEU A 199 -3.64 5.34 8.09
C LEU A 199 -2.90 6.35 8.94
N GLU A 200 -3.60 7.03 9.86
CA GLU A 200 -2.97 7.95 10.81
C GLU A 200 -2.09 7.24 11.83
N THR A 201 -2.44 6.02 12.24
CA THR A 201 -1.70 5.24 13.24
C THR A 201 -0.57 4.40 12.66
N MET A 202 -0.52 4.21 11.34
CA MET A 202 0.44 3.34 10.67
C MET A 202 1.64 4.13 10.13
N PRO A 203 2.87 3.95 10.68
CA PRO A 203 4.07 4.55 10.11
C PRO A 203 4.40 3.97 8.72
N SER A 204 4.80 4.83 7.80
CA SER A 204 5.22 4.42 6.44
C SER A 204 6.39 3.42 6.46
N SER A 205 7.23 3.46 7.51
CA SER A 205 8.37 2.54 7.68
C SER A 205 7.99 1.07 7.82
N MET A 206 6.74 0.78 8.23
CA MET A 206 6.20 -0.58 8.32
C MET A 206 5.70 -1.14 6.99
N ILE A 207 5.52 -0.29 5.98
CA ILE A 207 4.87 -0.66 4.71
C ILE A 207 5.94 -1.07 3.69
N GLU A 208 5.75 -2.21 3.02
CA GLU A 208 6.56 -2.69 1.90
C GLU A 208 6.04 -2.12 0.58
N SER A 209 4.73 -2.28 0.35
CA SER A 209 4.06 -1.83 -0.87
C SER A 209 2.59 -1.51 -0.62
N ILE A 210 2.01 -0.79 -1.57
CA ILE A 210 0.57 -0.54 -1.62
C ILE A 210 0.05 -1.03 -2.96
N GLU A 211 -1.02 -1.80 -2.92
CA GLU A 211 -1.70 -2.33 -4.09
C GLU A 211 -3.02 -1.60 -4.30
N LEU A 212 -3.21 -1.02 -5.48
CA LEU A 212 -4.48 -0.43 -5.90
C LEU A 212 -5.20 -1.41 -6.82
N ILE A 213 -6.40 -1.85 -6.42
CA ILE A 213 -7.25 -2.80 -7.15
C ILE A 213 -8.56 -2.09 -7.47
N THR A 214 -8.68 -1.54 -8.68
CA THR A 214 -9.84 -0.72 -9.07
C THR A 214 -11.07 -1.55 -9.39
N ASN A 215 -10.88 -2.72 -10.02
CA ASN A 215 -11.93 -3.69 -10.32
C ASN A 215 -11.56 -5.06 -9.75
N PRO A 216 -11.79 -5.33 -8.45
CA PRO A 216 -11.46 -6.60 -7.84
C PRO A 216 -12.27 -7.76 -8.43
N SER A 217 -11.66 -8.96 -8.51
CA SER A 217 -12.33 -10.19 -8.92
C SER A 217 -13.36 -10.65 -7.88
N ALA A 218 -14.22 -11.60 -8.24
CA ALA A 218 -15.25 -12.16 -7.35
C ALA A 218 -14.68 -12.85 -6.08
N LYS A 219 -13.41 -13.18 -6.04
CA LYS A 219 -12.69 -13.67 -4.85
C LYS A 219 -12.69 -12.68 -3.69
N PHE A 220 -12.64 -11.39 -3.99
CA PHE A 220 -12.67 -10.32 -3.00
C PHE A 220 -14.10 -9.96 -2.60
N SER A 221 -14.26 -9.39 -1.40
CA SER A 221 -15.53 -8.79 -1.01
C SER A 221 -15.96 -7.71 -2.03
N PRO A 222 -17.21 -7.66 -2.45
CA PRO A 222 -17.72 -6.64 -3.35
C PRO A 222 -17.87 -5.27 -2.66
N GLU A 223 -17.64 -5.18 -1.35
CA GLU A 223 -17.72 -3.96 -0.58
C GLU A 223 -16.63 -2.97 -0.95
N GLY A 224 -16.99 -1.69 -1.14
CA GLY A 224 -16.11 -0.61 -1.59
C GLY A 224 -16.22 -0.35 -3.09
N MET A 225 -17.02 0.65 -3.46
CA MET A 225 -17.36 0.98 -4.87
C MET A 225 -16.19 1.50 -5.70
N ALA A 226 -15.22 2.16 -5.05
CA ALA A 226 -14.06 2.70 -5.75
C ALA A 226 -12.96 1.64 -5.98
N GLY A 227 -13.01 0.53 -5.26
CA GLY A 227 -12.01 -0.53 -5.29
C GLY A 227 -11.40 -0.82 -3.92
N ILE A 228 -10.27 -1.50 -3.94
CA ILE A 228 -9.52 -1.91 -2.76
C ILE A 228 -8.14 -1.25 -2.77
N ILE A 229 -7.71 -0.75 -1.63
CA ILE A 229 -6.33 -0.38 -1.36
C ILE A 229 -5.78 -1.37 -0.34
N ASN A 230 -4.84 -2.22 -0.75
CA ASN A 230 -4.20 -3.20 0.11
C ASN A 230 -2.81 -2.72 0.53
N ILE A 231 -2.60 -2.60 1.83
CA ILE A 231 -1.32 -2.21 2.43
C ILE A 231 -0.56 -3.48 2.78
N VAL A 232 0.55 -3.73 2.09
CA VAL A 232 1.42 -4.87 2.35
C VAL A 232 2.51 -4.46 3.34
N LEU A 233 2.56 -5.14 4.48
CA LEU A 233 3.55 -4.86 5.52
C LEU A 233 4.87 -5.57 5.24
N LYS A 234 5.98 -4.97 5.67
CA LYS A 234 7.32 -5.56 5.53
C LYS A 234 7.43 -6.88 6.26
N LYS A 235 7.90 -7.89 5.54
CA LYS A 235 8.22 -9.22 6.05
C LYS A 235 9.66 -9.58 5.70
N ASN A 236 10.42 -9.99 6.69
CA ASN A 236 11.81 -10.41 6.43
C ASN A 236 11.83 -11.89 6.00
N LYS A 237 12.23 -12.15 4.75
CA LYS A 237 12.30 -13.51 4.16
C LYS A 237 13.66 -14.20 4.35
N LYS A 238 14.66 -13.51 4.94
CA LYS A 238 16.02 -14.04 5.10
C LYS A 238 16.09 -15.06 6.25
N ALA A 239 16.82 -16.16 6.07
CA ALA A 239 17.08 -17.13 7.12
C ALA A 239 17.99 -16.53 8.21
N GLY A 240 17.94 -17.07 9.43
CA GLY A 240 18.72 -16.57 10.54
C GLY A 240 18.00 -15.48 11.35
N PHE A 241 18.75 -14.71 12.14
CA PHE A 241 18.27 -13.58 12.92
C PHE A 241 18.54 -12.29 12.16
N ASN A 242 17.49 -11.51 11.91
CA ASN A 242 17.59 -10.27 11.18
C ASN A 242 16.48 -9.29 11.59
N GLY A 243 16.67 -8.02 11.30
CA GLY A 243 15.73 -6.99 11.69
C GLY A 243 16.03 -5.63 11.09
N ASN A 244 15.14 -4.71 11.40
CA ASN A 244 15.24 -3.30 11.05
C ASN A 244 14.85 -2.45 12.24
N VAL A 245 15.59 -1.36 12.47
CA VAL A 245 15.21 -0.31 13.43
C VAL A 245 15.20 1.01 12.69
N ALA A 246 14.15 1.80 12.89
CA ALA A 246 14.03 3.13 12.31
C ALA A 246 13.60 4.13 13.39
N LEU A 247 14.29 5.29 13.42
CA LEU A 247 13.98 6.42 14.27
C LEU A 247 13.77 7.64 13.40
N THR A 248 12.70 8.36 13.63
CA THR A 248 12.39 9.64 12.98
C THR A 248 12.13 10.69 14.05
N VAL A 249 12.73 11.84 13.89
CA VAL A 249 12.48 13.03 14.72
C VAL A 249 12.12 14.18 13.77
N GLY A 250 11.07 14.91 14.11
CA GLY A 250 10.58 16.01 13.29
C GLY A 250 10.22 17.27 14.08
N TYR A 251 10.28 18.39 13.37
CA TYR A 251 9.86 19.69 13.90
C TYR A 251 8.73 20.26 13.00
N PRO A 252 7.62 20.74 13.59
CA PRO A 252 7.23 20.57 14.98
C PRO A 252 6.98 19.10 15.35
N ASN A 253 6.84 18.76 16.60
CA ASN A 253 6.83 17.43 17.21
C ASN A 253 6.22 16.31 16.34
N ARG A 254 7.07 15.49 15.72
CA ARG A 254 6.75 14.31 14.92
C ARG A 254 7.80 13.22 15.14
N ASN A 255 7.55 12.37 16.10
CA ASN A 255 8.50 11.35 16.51
C ASN A 255 7.94 9.97 16.19
N ASN A 256 8.73 9.16 15.48
CA ASN A 256 8.38 7.78 15.18
C ASN A 256 9.55 6.87 15.53
N PHE A 257 9.25 5.76 16.15
CA PHE A 257 10.20 4.66 16.37
C PHE A 257 9.57 3.37 15.85
N THR A 258 10.34 2.57 15.11
CA THR A 258 9.89 1.26 14.61
C THR A 258 11.04 0.26 14.78
N ALA A 259 10.75 -0.92 15.34
CA ALA A 259 11.65 -2.05 15.42
C ALA A 259 10.96 -3.31 14.87
N LEU A 260 11.60 -3.98 13.94
CA LEU A 260 11.17 -5.25 13.34
C LEU A 260 12.24 -6.30 13.65
N LEU A 261 11.86 -7.42 14.24
CA LEU A 261 12.73 -8.53 14.57
C LEU A 261 12.19 -9.81 13.95
N ASN A 262 13.04 -10.63 13.42
CA ASN A 262 12.68 -11.89 12.81
C ASN A 262 13.75 -12.94 13.01
N ARG A 263 13.34 -14.15 13.37
CA ARG A 263 14.19 -15.34 13.43
C ARG A 263 13.56 -16.46 12.62
N ARG A 264 14.20 -16.78 11.49
CA ARG A 264 13.71 -17.80 10.55
C ARG A 264 14.65 -19.00 10.53
N SER A 265 14.09 -20.19 10.71
CA SER A 265 14.72 -21.48 10.42
C SER A 265 14.06 -22.12 9.19
N GLU A 266 14.44 -23.35 8.85
CA GLU A 266 13.83 -24.08 7.72
C GLU A 266 12.32 -24.28 7.86
N LYS A 267 11.84 -24.56 9.08
CA LYS A 267 10.43 -24.90 9.35
C LYS A 267 9.68 -23.88 10.18
N LEU A 268 10.37 -22.99 10.87
CA LEU A 268 9.76 -22.07 11.80
C LEU A 268 10.28 -20.65 11.56
N ASN A 269 9.37 -19.72 11.45
CA ASN A 269 9.63 -18.29 11.43
C ASN A 269 8.92 -17.65 12.62
N VAL A 270 9.64 -16.97 13.48
CA VAL A 270 9.10 -16.18 14.60
C VAL A 270 9.44 -14.72 14.36
N PHE A 271 8.44 -13.87 14.40
CA PHE A 271 8.64 -12.44 14.14
C PHE A 271 7.90 -11.60 15.17
N GLY A 272 8.43 -10.40 15.38
CA GLY A 272 7.81 -9.38 16.21
C GLY A 272 8.13 -7.99 15.68
N SER A 273 7.22 -7.07 15.92
CA SER A 273 7.45 -5.65 15.64
C SER A 273 6.82 -4.79 16.72
N TYR A 274 7.49 -3.68 16.97
CA TYR A 274 6.99 -2.60 17.78
C TYR A 274 7.12 -1.30 17.03
N SER A 275 6.06 -0.49 17.06
CA SER A 275 6.04 0.86 16.50
C SER A 275 5.44 1.82 17.52
N MET A 276 6.04 2.98 17.65
CA MET A 276 5.56 4.11 18.44
C MET A 276 5.50 5.34 17.56
N MET A 277 4.44 6.11 17.73
CA MET A 277 4.28 7.42 17.09
C MET A 277 3.81 8.44 18.12
N ASP A 278 4.41 9.63 18.13
CA ASP A 278 4.02 10.77 18.93
C ASP A 278 4.09 12.03 18.06
N ARG A 279 2.96 12.74 17.93
CA ARG A 279 2.90 13.94 17.10
C ARG A 279 1.91 14.98 17.62
N ASN A 280 2.28 16.24 17.43
CA ASN A 280 1.37 17.38 17.61
C ASN A 280 1.03 17.94 16.23
N THR A 281 -0.21 18.42 16.07
CA THR A 281 -0.67 19.02 14.83
C THR A 281 -1.56 20.20 15.19
N ASN A 282 -1.17 21.40 14.77
CA ASN A 282 -2.02 22.58 14.85
C ASN A 282 -3.03 22.56 13.70
N PHE A 283 -4.22 23.06 13.96
CA PHE A 283 -5.23 23.25 12.94
C PHE A 283 -6.04 24.53 13.18
N SER A 284 -6.61 25.05 12.11
CA SER A 284 -7.56 26.18 12.17
C SER A 284 -8.63 25.99 11.11
N SER A 285 -9.80 26.55 11.35
CA SER A 285 -10.85 26.68 10.34
C SER A 285 -11.61 27.98 10.51
N GLU A 286 -12.04 28.51 9.39
CA GLU A 286 -12.87 29.71 9.30
C GLU A 286 -14.14 29.36 8.55
N SER A 287 -15.31 29.76 9.07
CA SER A 287 -16.61 29.54 8.47
C SER A 287 -17.43 30.80 8.52
N GLU A 288 -18.02 31.17 7.41
CA GLU A 288 -18.95 32.27 7.29
C GLU A 288 -20.22 31.76 6.62
N LYS A 289 -21.36 31.91 7.29
CA LYS A 289 -22.68 31.47 6.83
C LYS A 289 -23.69 32.61 6.85
N HIS A 290 -24.35 32.81 5.71
CA HIS A 290 -25.51 33.70 5.60
C HIS A 290 -26.76 32.86 5.40
N THR A 291 -27.78 33.05 6.21
CA THR A 291 -29.06 32.34 6.10
C THR A 291 -30.16 33.34 5.85
N TYR A 292 -31.05 33.05 4.90
CA TYR A 292 -32.08 33.92 4.37
C TYR A 292 -33.47 33.42 4.77
N PHE A 293 -34.17 34.11 5.66
CA PHE A 293 -35.55 33.79 6.04
C PHE A 293 -36.45 34.98 5.68
N SER A 294 -37.24 34.85 4.62
CA SER A 294 -38.24 35.83 4.21
C SER A 294 -37.70 37.26 4.10
N GLU A 295 -37.76 38.05 5.17
CA GLU A 295 -37.26 39.45 5.27
C GLU A 295 -35.98 39.55 6.11
N ASP A 296 -35.57 38.46 6.78
CA ASP A 296 -34.45 38.44 7.73
C ASP A 296 -33.23 37.71 7.19
N THR A 297 -32.05 38.24 7.45
CA THR A 297 -30.76 37.61 7.14
C THR A 297 -30.01 37.38 8.45
N PHE A 298 -29.61 36.14 8.69
CA PHE A 298 -28.74 35.76 9.80
C PHE A 298 -27.34 35.61 9.27
N HIS A 299 -26.37 36.10 10.03
CA HIS A 299 -24.96 35.96 9.71
C HIS A 299 -24.26 35.24 10.85
N LEU A 300 -23.59 34.13 10.60
CA LEU A 300 -22.79 33.36 11.55
C LEU A 300 -21.35 33.28 11.06
N TYR A 301 -20.45 33.88 11.83
CA TYR A 301 -19.01 33.74 11.68
C TYR A 301 -18.45 32.83 12.75
N GLN A 302 -17.59 31.88 12.36
CA GLN A 302 -16.91 30.94 13.26
C GLN A 302 -15.42 30.93 12.90
N ASP A 303 -14.56 31.23 13.88
CA ASP A 303 -13.10 31.09 13.77
C ASP A 303 -12.63 30.08 14.80
N LYS A 304 -12.05 28.99 14.33
CA LYS A 304 -11.60 27.83 15.13
C LYS A 304 -10.08 27.66 15.03
N TRP A 305 -9.44 27.49 16.18
CA TRP A 305 -8.04 27.07 16.24
C TRP A 305 -7.81 26.05 17.35
N GLY A 306 -6.87 25.15 17.13
CA GLY A 306 -6.61 24.10 18.11
C GLY A 306 -5.31 23.33 17.87
N VAL A 307 -5.03 22.47 18.83
CA VAL A 307 -3.89 21.55 18.83
C VAL A 307 -4.38 20.14 19.08
N ASN A 308 -3.89 19.20 18.29
CA ASN A 308 -4.17 17.78 18.42
C ASN A 308 -2.88 17.04 18.71
N ASN A 309 -2.77 16.43 19.88
CA ASN A 309 -1.68 15.53 20.26
C ASN A 309 -2.17 14.09 20.12
N ARG A 310 -1.42 13.26 19.39
CA ARG A 310 -1.71 11.84 19.22
C ARG A 310 -0.49 10.99 19.54
N LYS A 311 -0.68 10.01 20.42
CA LYS A 311 0.28 8.97 20.73
C LYS A 311 -0.31 7.60 20.37
N SER A 312 0.46 6.78 19.69
CA SER A 312 0.04 5.42 19.36
C SER A 312 1.19 4.45 19.48
N HIS A 313 0.86 3.24 19.91
CA HIS A 313 1.77 2.11 19.98
C HIS A 313 1.17 0.96 19.18
N THR A 314 1.99 0.21 18.47
CA THR A 314 1.56 -0.99 17.76
C THR A 314 2.53 -2.12 18.08
N PHE A 315 2.01 -3.18 18.63
CA PHE A 315 2.71 -4.44 18.88
C PHE A 315 2.16 -5.47 17.92
N LYS A 316 3.02 -6.12 17.15
CA LYS A 316 2.65 -7.25 16.29
C LYS A 316 3.63 -8.39 16.56
N GLY A 317 3.12 -9.60 16.67
CA GLY A 317 3.94 -10.79 16.81
C GLY A 317 3.27 -11.98 16.14
N GLY A 318 4.07 -12.96 15.76
CA GLY A 318 3.52 -14.16 15.15
C GLY A 318 4.55 -15.24 14.91
N LEU A 319 4.04 -16.37 14.49
CA LEU A 319 4.81 -17.52 14.10
C LEU A 319 4.24 -18.14 12.81
N ASP A 320 5.13 -18.52 11.89
CA ASP A 320 4.79 -19.30 10.71
C ASP A 320 5.48 -20.66 10.85
N TYR A 321 4.71 -21.72 10.78
CA TYR A 321 5.21 -23.10 10.85
C TYR A 321 4.98 -23.80 9.51
N THR A 322 6.06 -24.24 8.89
CA THR A 322 6.07 -24.91 7.57
C THR A 322 6.65 -26.33 7.78
N PRO A 323 5.82 -27.31 8.20
CA PRO A 323 6.28 -28.67 8.48
C PRO A 323 6.89 -29.35 7.24
N ASN A 324 6.41 -29.00 6.05
CA ASN A 324 6.88 -29.49 4.76
C ASN A 324 6.60 -28.44 3.67
N GLU A 325 7.07 -28.65 2.44
CA GLU A 325 6.94 -27.73 1.30
C GLU A 325 5.48 -27.47 0.86
N HIS A 326 4.56 -28.31 1.31
CA HIS A 326 3.15 -28.30 0.89
C HIS A 326 2.18 -27.82 1.98
N THR A 327 2.68 -27.47 3.17
CA THR A 327 1.80 -27.09 4.27
C THR A 327 2.42 -25.93 5.05
N SER A 328 1.64 -24.90 5.28
CA SER A 328 2.03 -23.81 6.19
C SER A 328 0.87 -23.45 7.12
N ILE A 329 1.21 -23.11 8.35
CA ILE A 329 0.27 -22.62 9.39
C ILE A 329 0.87 -21.35 9.96
N SER A 330 0.08 -20.28 10.02
CA SER A 330 0.48 -18.99 10.55
C SER A 330 -0.48 -18.56 11.66
N LEU A 331 0.08 -18.12 12.78
CA LEU A 331 -0.65 -17.47 13.87
C LEU A 331 -0.01 -16.11 14.10
N GLN A 332 -0.81 -15.05 14.04
CA GLN A 332 -0.32 -13.70 14.35
C GLN A 332 -1.32 -12.94 15.21
N GLY A 333 -0.78 -12.05 16.03
CA GLY A 333 -1.56 -11.13 16.84
C GLY A 333 -1.05 -9.70 16.67
N LYS A 334 -1.96 -8.74 16.77
CA LYS A 334 -1.67 -7.31 16.80
C LYS A 334 -2.43 -6.67 17.94
N TYR A 335 -1.78 -5.74 18.65
CA TYR A 335 -2.41 -4.85 19.63
C TYR A 335 -1.96 -3.41 19.39
N SER A 336 -2.91 -2.50 19.27
CA SER A 336 -2.65 -1.11 18.89
C SER A 336 -3.42 -0.15 19.80
N PRO A 337 -2.88 0.19 20.99
CA PRO A 337 -3.44 1.25 21.82
C PRO A 337 -3.05 2.63 21.26
N SER A 338 -3.98 3.58 21.33
CA SER A 338 -3.72 4.98 20.99
C SER A 338 -4.49 5.93 21.89
N GLU A 339 -3.89 7.09 22.14
CA GLU A 339 -4.45 8.22 22.87
C GLU A 339 -4.42 9.46 21.99
N ARG A 340 -5.49 10.21 22.00
CA ARG A 340 -5.58 11.49 21.31
C ARG A 340 -6.14 12.54 22.28
N LEU A 341 -5.36 13.59 22.49
CA LEU A 341 -5.76 14.78 23.24
C LEU A 341 -5.91 15.94 22.26
N SER A 342 -7.05 16.63 22.30
CA SER A 342 -7.29 17.79 21.47
C SER A 342 -7.85 18.92 22.31
N ILE A 343 -7.25 20.10 22.17
CA ILE A 343 -7.77 21.33 22.76
C ILE A 343 -8.00 22.29 21.62
N ASP A 344 -9.23 22.80 21.51
CA ASP A 344 -9.57 23.80 20.52
C ASP A 344 -10.56 24.83 21.05
N THR A 345 -10.49 26.01 20.48
CA THR A 345 -11.42 27.11 20.72
C THR A 345 -12.11 27.49 19.43
N VAL A 346 -13.42 27.69 19.50
CA VAL A 346 -14.21 28.26 18.41
C VAL A 346 -14.78 29.59 18.92
N HIS A 347 -14.45 30.67 18.23
CA HIS A 347 -15.08 31.97 18.39
C HIS A 347 -16.32 32.02 17.50
N TYR A 348 -17.48 32.27 18.11
CA TYR A 348 -18.77 32.42 17.42
C TYR A 348 -19.17 33.87 17.44
N ASN A 349 -19.53 34.45 16.32
CA ASN A 349 -20.17 35.74 16.18
C ASN A 349 -21.42 35.59 15.31
N GLU A 350 -22.58 35.59 15.95
CA GLU A 350 -23.87 35.49 15.28
C GLU A 350 -24.56 36.84 15.29
N THR A 351 -24.92 37.35 14.13
CA THR A 351 -25.72 38.55 13.97
C THR A 351 -27.12 38.16 13.56
N THR A 352 -28.10 38.53 14.38
CA THR A 352 -29.54 38.33 14.17
C THR A 352 -30.25 39.65 14.17
N ILE A 353 -31.56 39.65 13.89
CA ILE A 353 -32.43 40.85 14.04
C ILE A 353 -32.55 41.32 15.50
N GLU A 354 -32.34 40.42 16.47
CA GLU A 354 -32.44 40.70 17.90
C GLU A 354 -31.15 41.30 18.47
N GLY A 355 -30.02 41.13 17.75
CA GLY A 355 -28.69 41.62 18.18
C GLY A 355 -27.53 40.74 17.74
N ILE A 356 -26.41 40.94 18.41
CA ILE A 356 -25.18 40.16 18.19
C ILE A 356 -25.00 39.22 19.39
N ASN A 357 -24.89 37.93 19.09
CA ASN A 357 -24.50 36.91 20.04
C ASN A 357 -23.01 36.54 19.79
N ASP A 358 -22.15 36.81 20.77
CA ASP A 358 -20.69 36.70 20.65
C ASP A 358 -20.17 35.91 21.84
N PHE A 359 -19.57 34.70 21.53
CA PHE A 359 -19.06 33.81 22.58
C PHE A 359 -17.92 32.93 22.07
N ASP A 360 -17.07 32.48 23.00
CA ASP A 360 -16.04 31.49 22.79
C ASP A 360 -16.50 30.13 23.34
N ARG A 361 -16.30 29.03 22.55
CA ARG A 361 -16.49 27.68 23.02
C ARG A 361 -15.14 26.95 23.01
N LEU A 362 -14.62 26.67 24.20
CA LEU A 362 -13.44 25.85 24.43
C LEU A 362 -13.85 24.38 24.46
N THR A 363 -13.15 23.54 23.72
CA THR A 363 -13.30 22.07 23.75
C THR A 363 -12.03 21.43 24.26
N ASP A 364 -12.12 20.65 25.34
CA ASP A 364 -11.09 19.70 25.78
C ASP A 364 -11.56 18.29 25.48
N SER A 365 -10.86 17.58 24.61
CA SER A 365 -11.25 16.28 24.11
C SER A 365 -10.18 15.25 24.34
N GLU A 366 -10.53 14.15 25.00
CA GLU A 366 -9.71 12.95 25.14
C GLU A 366 -10.37 11.80 24.38
N THR A 367 -9.56 11.04 23.65
CA THR A 367 -10.00 9.79 23.01
C THR A 367 -8.96 8.71 23.29
N ILE A 368 -9.40 7.63 23.94
CA ILE A 368 -8.63 6.42 24.19
C ILE A 368 -9.17 5.33 23.28
N GLN A 369 -8.29 4.67 22.56
CA GLN A 369 -8.67 3.61 21.64
C GLN A 369 -7.75 2.40 21.80
N GLY A 370 -8.33 1.22 21.87
CA GLY A 370 -7.63 -0.07 21.92
C GLY A 370 -8.11 -0.99 20.81
N GLN A 371 -7.21 -1.45 19.95
CA GLN A 371 -7.54 -2.45 18.94
C GLN A 371 -6.68 -3.69 19.12
N TRP A 372 -7.28 -4.88 19.12
CA TRP A 372 -6.55 -6.11 18.96
C TRP A 372 -7.11 -6.95 17.80
N ASP A 373 -6.21 -7.68 17.14
CA ASP A 373 -6.52 -8.61 16.06
C ASP A 373 -5.76 -9.92 16.31
N VAL A 374 -6.43 -11.04 16.14
CA VAL A 374 -5.82 -12.39 16.14
C VAL A 374 -6.21 -13.09 14.85
N ASP A 375 -5.21 -13.62 14.17
CA ASP A 375 -5.36 -14.27 12.90
C ASP A 375 -4.71 -15.65 12.91
N LEU A 376 -5.48 -16.66 12.54
CA LEU A 376 -5.03 -18.01 12.27
C LEU A 376 -5.25 -18.32 10.79
N SER A 377 -4.20 -18.71 10.08
CA SER A 377 -4.31 -19.12 8.68
C SER A 377 -3.52 -20.40 8.41
N GLY A 378 -3.97 -21.16 7.42
CA GLY A 378 -3.35 -22.41 7.00
C GLY A 378 -3.42 -22.57 5.48
N LYS A 379 -2.36 -23.08 4.88
CA LYS A 379 -2.30 -23.47 3.48
C LYS A 379 -1.93 -24.92 3.32
N LYS A 380 -2.54 -25.56 2.34
CA LYS A 380 -2.22 -26.92 1.95
C LYS A 380 -2.22 -27.04 0.44
N ASP A 381 -1.09 -27.51 -0.11
CA ASP A 381 -0.92 -27.86 -1.51
C ASP A 381 -0.90 -29.36 -1.64
N TRP A 382 -1.66 -29.90 -2.61
CA TRP A 382 -1.64 -31.33 -2.95
C TRP A 382 -0.92 -31.55 -4.29
N GLU A 383 -0.30 -32.70 -4.44
CA GLU A 383 0.43 -33.09 -5.65
C GLU A 383 -0.45 -33.09 -6.92
N ASN A 384 -1.75 -33.24 -6.77
CA ASN A 384 -2.71 -33.21 -7.89
C ASN A 384 -3.06 -31.78 -8.36
N GLY A 385 -2.39 -30.74 -7.83
CA GLY A 385 -2.62 -29.33 -8.20
C GLY A 385 -3.79 -28.67 -7.48
N LEU A 386 -4.40 -29.32 -6.48
CA LEU A 386 -5.39 -28.69 -5.60
C LEU A 386 -4.68 -27.90 -4.48
N HIS A 387 -5.12 -26.69 -4.24
CA HIS A 387 -4.66 -25.81 -3.16
C HIS A 387 -5.82 -25.45 -2.26
N LEU A 388 -5.56 -25.33 -0.97
CA LEU A 388 -6.51 -24.89 0.06
C LEU A 388 -5.87 -23.80 0.90
N ASP A 389 -6.58 -22.69 1.03
CA ASP A 389 -6.30 -21.62 1.99
C ASP A 389 -7.46 -21.50 2.99
N VAL A 390 -7.14 -21.52 4.27
CA VAL A 390 -8.10 -21.32 5.37
C VAL A 390 -7.65 -20.13 6.20
N SER A 391 -8.56 -19.22 6.53
CA SER A 391 -8.26 -18.13 7.46
C SER A 391 -9.41 -17.90 8.43
N VAL A 392 -9.07 -17.63 9.68
CA VAL A 392 -9.98 -17.23 10.75
C VAL A 392 -9.39 -16.00 11.41
N ASN A 393 -10.15 -14.93 11.45
CA ASN A 393 -9.79 -13.68 12.07
C ASN A 393 -10.81 -13.29 13.14
N LYS A 394 -10.34 -12.88 14.30
CA LYS A 394 -11.14 -12.22 15.33
C LYS A 394 -10.47 -10.91 15.68
N SER A 395 -11.25 -9.84 15.69
CA SER A 395 -10.79 -8.50 16.04
C SER A 395 -11.82 -7.78 16.91
N ASN A 396 -11.32 -6.87 17.73
CA ASN A 396 -12.11 -5.99 18.57
C ASN A 396 -11.47 -4.62 18.61
N ASN A 397 -12.29 -3.58 18.61
CA ASN A 397 -11.88 -2.20 18.74
C ASN A 397 -12.74 -1.51 19.78
N THR A 398 -12.13 -0.99 20.83
CA THR A 398 -12.77 -0.14 21.84
C THR A 398 -12.36 1.31 21.60
N LYS A 399 -13.31 2.22 21.77
CA LYS A 399 -13.07 3.66 21.61
C LYS A 399 -13.91 4.41 22.62
N ASP A 400 -13.22 5.03 23.58
CA ASP A 400 -13.81 5.85 24.61
C ASP A 400 -13.43 7.31 24.33
N ARG A 401 -14.40 8.17 24.19
CA ARG A 401 -14.21 9.61 23.91
C ARG A 401 -14.96 10.43 24.94
N SER A 402 -14.25 11.36 25.55
CA SER A 402 -14.79 12.37 26.44
C SER A 402 -14.48 13.76 25.89
N ASN A 403 -15.50 14.61 25.81
CA ASN A 403 -15.35 16.04 25.46
C ASN A 403 -15.93 16.87 26.59
N LEU A 404 -15.19 17.86 27.03
CA LEU A 404 -15.66 18.92 27.89
C LEU A 404 -15.73 20.22 27.10
N PHE A 405 -16.92 20.77 26.98
CA PHE A 405 -17.15 22.08 26.36
C PHE A 405 -17.36 23.14 27.45
N THR A 406 -16.74 24.28 27.24
CA THR A 406 -16.90 25.45 28.11
C THR A 406 -17.22 26.65 27.26
N GLU A 407 -18.38 27.28 27.47
CA GLU A 407 -18.76 28.46 26.73
C GLU A 407 -18.56 29.72 27.59
N THR A 408 -17.98 30.75 26.97
CA THR A 408 -17.75 32.06 27.59
C THR A 408 -18.37 33.13 26.73
N ILE A 409 -19.38 33.81 27.25
CA ILE A 409 -20.07 34.93 26.57
C ILE A 409 -19.18 36.18 26.61
N LEU A 410 -18.93 36.79 25.45
CA LEU A 410 -18.04 37.94 25.30
C LEU A 410 -18.80 39.27 25.21
N ASN A 411 -20.07 39.28 24.77
CA ASN A 411 -20.87 40.48 24.67
C ASN A 411 -21.55 40.84 25.99
N ALA A 412 -21.14 41.96 26.58
CA ALA A 412 -21.67 42.44 27.85
C ALA A 412 -23.06 43.11 27.77
N ASN A 413 -23.64 43.25 26.59
CA ASN A 413 -24.95 43.90 26.41
C ASN A 413 -26.14 42.97 26.61
N ASP A 414 -25.93 41.66 26.61
CA ASP A 414 -26.92 40.64 26.92
C ASP A 414 -26.91 40.33 28.42
N VAL A 415 -27.63 41.14 29.15
CA VAL A 415 -27.71 41.11 30.62
C VAL A 415 -28.46 39.87 31.14
N GLU A 416 -29.08 39.09 30.27
CA GLU A 416 -29.89 37.93 30.65
C GLU A 416 -29.06 36.68 30.96
N TYR A 417 -27.80 36.58 30.43
CA TYR A 417 -26.90 35.43 30.63
C TYR A 417 -25.58 35.80 31.33
N GLY A 418 -25.59 36.70 32.20
CA GLY A 418 -24.56 37.16 33.16
C GLY A 418 -23.17 36.51 33.12
N GLY A 419 -22.48 36.41 31.98
CA GLY A 419 -21.03 36.17 31.89
C GLY A 419 -20.46 34.89 32.50
N TYR A 420 -21.28 33.86 32.76
CA TYR A 420 -20.84 32.61 33.36
C TYR A 420 -20.66 31.49 32.31
N PRO A 421 -19.59 30.68 32.41
CA PRO A 421 -19.36 29.60 31.48
C PRO A 421 -20.44 28.51 31.59
N ILE A 422 -20.93 28.05 30.44
CA ILE A 422 -21.79 26.88 30.36
C ILE A 422 -20.84 25.68 30.19
N TYR A 423 -21.08 24.61 30.99
CA TYR A 423 -20.31 23.38 30.91
C TYR A 423 -21.18 22.30 30.30
N GLU A 424 -20.67 21.65 29.23
CA GLU A 424 -21.29 20.48 28.65
C GLU A 424 -20.26 19.34 28.55
N GLN A 425 -20.62 18.19 29.07
CA GLN A 425 -19.79 16.98 28.96
C GLN A 425 -20.46 15.98 28.05
N LEU A 426 -19.74 15.55 27.00
CA LEU A 426 -20.15 14.47 26.12
C LEU A 426 -19.23 13.29 26.28
N SER A 427 -19.77 12.11 26.61
CA SER A 427 -19.07 10.82 26.57
C SER A 427 -19.61 9.96 25.44
N ASN A 428 -18.74 9.23 24.78
CA ASN A 428 -19.12 8.33 23.69
C ASN A 428 -18.22 7.09 23.75
N ASP A 429 -18.78 5.99 24.22
CA ASP A 429 -18.10 4.71 24.40
C ASP A 429 -18.58 3.73 23.33
N ARG A 430 -17.66 3.12 22.61
CA ARG A 430 -17.97 2.21 21.53
C ARG A 430 -17.12 0.96 21.55
N ILE A 431 -17.79 -0.18 21.39
CA ILE A 431 -17.17 -1.49 21.17
C ILE A 431 -17.56 -1.98 19.78
N ASP A 432 -16.58 -2.42 18.99
CA ASP A 432 -16.77 -2.97 17.65
C ASP A 432 -16.09 -4.34 17.58
N ASP A 433 -16.87 -5.39 17.52
CA ASP A 433 -16.46 -6.79 17.49
C ASP A 433 -16.67 -7.38 16.11
N GLN A 434 -15.64 -8.00 15.53
CA GLN A 434 -15.74 -8.68 14.24
C GLN A 434 -15.15 -10.08 14.31
N PHE A 435 -15.83 -11.00 13.64
CA PHE A 435 -15.33 -12.34 13.33
C PHE A 435 -15.44 -12.58 11.83
N GLU A 436 -14.37 -13.09 11.22
CA GLU A 436 -14.37 -13.48 9.81
C GLU A 436 -13.71 -14.84 9.64
N SER A 437 -14.34 -15.70 8.85
CA SER A 437 -13.76 -16.99 8.43
C SER A 437 -13.87 -17.13 6.92
N LYS A 438 -12.82 -17.69 6.32
CA LYS A 438 -12.73 -17.88 4.87
C LYS A 438 -12.09 -19.22 4.54
N LEU A 439 -12.65 -19.88 3.53
CA LEU A 439 -12.17 -21.13 3.00
C LEU A 439 -12.10 -21.01 1.48
N ASP A 440 -10.89 -21.04 0.94
CA ASP A 440 -10.62 -20.88 -0.48
C ASP A 440 -9.94 -22.13 -1.05
N PHE A 441 -10.43 -22.59 -2.19
CA PHE A 441 -9.82 -23.64 -2.98
C PHE A 441 -9.36 -23.08 -4.32
N SER A 442 -8.25 -23.61 -4.84
CA SER A 442 -7.86 -23.38 -6.22
C SER A 442 -7.31 -24.66 -6.86
N TYR A 443 -7.53 -24.81 -8.16
CA TYR A 443 -7.10 -25.98 -8.94
C TYR A 443 -6.65 -25.56 -10.32
N GLY A 444 -5.52 -26.11 -10.78
CA GLY A 444 -4.94 -25.82 -12.08
C GLY A 444 -4.03 -24.59 -12.08
N ASN A 445 -3.68 -24.14 -13.26
CA ASN A 445 -2.85 -22.95 -13.51
C ASN A 445 -3.50 -22.09 -14.62
N GLU A 446 -2.99 -20.87 -14.83
CA GLU A 446 -3.61 -19.95 -15.80
C GLU A 446 -3.43 -20.39 -17.25
N ASP A 447 -2.41 -21.17 -17.60
CA ASP A 447 -2.16 -21.65 -18.96
C ASP A 447 -3.13 -22.77 -19.35
N ASP A 448 -3.38 -23.72 -18.44
CA ASP A 448 -4.28 -24.87 -18.66
C ASP A 448 -5.72 -24.59 -18.24
N GLY A 449 -5.91 -23.56 -17.41
CA GLY A 449 -7.16 -23.16 -16.79
C GLY A 449 -7.12 -23.32 -15.27
N LYS A 450 -7.30 -22.18 -14.55
CA LYS A 450 -7.33 -22.10 -13.08
C LYS A 450 -8.75 -21.88 -12.59
N TRP A 451 -9.24 -22.81 -11.79
CA TRP A 451 -10.47 -22.64 -11.04
C TRP A 451 -10.16 -22.19 -9.61
N GLU A 452 -10.90 -21.20 -9.12
CA GLU A 452 -10.91 -20.84 -7.71
C GLU A 452 -12.36 -20.78 -7.23
N TRP A 453 -12.61 -21.30 -6.01
CA TRP A 453 -13.91 -21.23 -5.37
C TRP A 453 -13.74 -21.18 -3.86
N GLY A 454 -14.70 -20.58 -3.19
CA GLY A 454 -14.62 -20.45 -1.75
C GLY A 454 -15.91 -19.98 -1.12
N VAL A 455 -15.89 -20.04 0.20
CA VAL A 455 -16.97 -19.55 1.07
C VAL A 455 -16.38 -18.67 2.15
N SER A 456 -17.13 -17.66 2.59
CA SER A 456 -16.77 -16.87 3.75
C SER A 456 -17.98 -16.49 4.59
N ALA A 457 -17.75 -16.30 5.88
CA ALA A 457 -18.72 -15.78 6.83
C ALA A 457 -18.07 -14.63 7.60
N ARG A 458 -18.75 -13.50 7.66
CA ARG A 458 -18.35 -12.33 8.49
C ARG A 458 -19.52 -11.95 9.37
N THR A 459 -19.27 -11.78 10.66
CA THR A 459 -20.20 -11.16 11.59
C THR A 459 -19.56 -9.96 12.26
N ARG A 460 -20.35 -8.93 12.50
CA ARG A 460 -19.92 -7.72 13.18
C ARG A 460 -20.98 -7.26 14.14
N ALA A 461 -20.59 -6.86 15.33
CA ALA A 461 -21.44 -6.25 16.34
C ALA A 461 -20.83 -4.95 16.81
N ILE A 462 -21.61 -3.87 16.80
CA ILE A 462 -21.19 -2.56 17.31
C ILE A 462 -22.19 -2.17 18.39
N ASP A 463 -21.64 -1.79 19.52
CA ASP A 463 -22.34 -1.31 20.69
C ASP A 463 -21.82 0.08 21.03
N GLN A 464 -22.70 1.09 21.09
CA GLN A 464 -22.32 2.47 21.34
C GLN A 464 -23.24 3.12 22.35
N ASP A 465 -22.65 3.55 23.45
CA ASP A 465 -23.27 4.42 24.45
C ASP A 465 -22.82 5.86 24.26
N GLN A 466 -23.76 6.79 24.35
CA GLN A 466 -23.48 8.23 24.31
C GLN A 466 -24.27 8.95 25.36
N PHE A 467 -23.58 9.77 26.18
CA PHE A 467 -24.13 10.58 27.22
C PHE A 467 -23.78 12.04 26.98
N ILE A 468 -24.76 12.93 27.24
CA ILE A 468 -24.56 14.37 27.18
C ILE A 468 -25.14 14.96 28.46
N ASP A 469 -24.26 15.49 29.30
CA ASP A 469 -24.61 16.19 30.52
C ASP A 469 -24.35 17.67 30.34
N THR A 470 -25.41 18.50 30.41
CA THR A 470 -25.29 19.94 30.27
C THR A 470 -25.62 20.60 31.62
N THR A 471 -24.70 21.43 32.10
CA THR A 471 -24.85 22.21 33.35
C THR A 471 -24.91 23.68 33.04
N TYR A 472 -26.00 24.30 33.41
CA TYR A 472 -26.22 25.76 33.32
C TYR A 472 -26.03 26.38 34.70
N ILE A 473 -25.25 27.47 34.77
CA ILE A 473 -25.12 28.26 35.98
C ILE A 473 -25.95 29.52 35.79
N ASN A 474 -27.05 29.63 36.51
CA ASN A 474 -27.88 30.85 36.51
C ASN A 474 -27.39 31.85 37.60
N SER A 475 -26.85 32.96 37.18
CA SER A 475 -26.25 33.99 38.05
C SER A 475 -27.20 35.07 38.53
N HIS A 476 -28.48 34.96 38.25
CA HIS A 476 -29.49 36.02 38.55
C HIS A 476 -29.82 36.16 40.04
N PHE A 477 -29.23 35.35 40.92
CA PHE A 477 -29.42 35.47 42.36
C PHE A 477 -28.12 35.86 43.06
N SER A 478 -28.06 37.16 43.49
CA SER A 478 -27.12 37.58 44.50
C SER A 478 -27.49 36.86 45.81
N ASP A 479 -26.50 36.14 46.35
CA ASP A 479 -26.51 35.34 47.56
C ASP A 479 -26.97 33.89 47.44
N THR A 480 -25.99 33.02 47.37
CA THR A 480 -25.90 31.62 47.86
C THR A 480 -26.75 30.52 47.22
N ASP A 481 -27.66 30.75 46.32
CA ASP A 481 -28.42 29.71 45.64
C ASP A 481 -28.24 29.74 44.11
N SER A 482 -27.08 29.30 43.60
CA SER A 482 -26.92 29.00 42.18
C SER A 482 -27.82 27.79 41.85
N ILE A 483 -28.89 27.99 41.09
CA ILE A 483 -29.71 26.91 40.59
C ILE A 483 -28.92 26.27 39.43
N LEU A 484 -28.34 25.09 39.69
CA LEU A 484 -27.75 24.23 38.65
C LEU A 484 -28.90 23.56 37.89
N TYR A 485 -29.02 23.90 36.61
CA TYR A 485 -29.94 23.20 35.72
C TYR A 485 -29.16 22.11 35.03
N ASN A 486 -29.43 20.83 35.32
CA ASN A 486 -28.80 19.72 34.66
C ASN A 486 -29.76 19.12 33.64
N SER A 487 -29.34 19.04 32.41
CA SER A 487 -29.99 18.25 31.36
C SER A 487 -29.14 17.03 31.06
N HIS A 488 -29.75 15.84 31.06
CA HIS A 488 -29.09 14.57 30.72
C HIS A 488 -29.76 13.98 29.48
N LEU A 489 -28.96 13.68 28.46
CA LEU A 489 -29.42 12.98 27.26
C LEU A 489 -28.57 11.69 27.13
N GLU A 490 -29.24 10.58 26.93
CA GLU A 490 -28.63 9.27 26.75
C GLU A 490 -29.06 8.64 25.44
N ASN A 491 -28.13 7.96 24.77
CA ASN A 491 -28.37 7.23 23.55
C ASN A 491 -27.58 5.93 23.58
N HIS A 492 -28.26 4.80 23.46
CA HIS A 492 -27.67 3.50 23.27
C HIS A 492 -28.05 2.97 21.89
N PHE A 493 -27.06 2.77 21.04
CA PHE A 493 -27.26 2.31 19.65
C PHE A 493 -26.48 1.04 19.37
N ILE A 494 -27.19 -0.02 19.00
CA ILE A 494 -26.65 -1.33 18.65
C ILE A 494 -26.79 -1.56 17.15
N TYR A 495 -25.73 -2.07 16.53
CA TYR A 495 -25.71 -2.45 15.14
C TYR A 495 -25.05 -3.81 14.94
N ASP A 496 -25.77 -4.75 14.34
CA ASP A 496 -25.28 -6.07 14.00
C ASP A 496 -25.34 -6.30 12.48
N ASP A 497 -24.30 -6.85 11.91
CA ASP A 497 -24.32 -7.35 10.52
C ASP A 497 -23.74 -8.78 10.42
N ALA A 498 -24.33 -9.58 9.53
CA ALA A 498 -23.83 -10.89 9.13
C ALA A 498 -23.86 -11.03 7.62
N VAL A 499 -22.72 -11.41 7.03
CA VAL A 499 -22.55 -11.59 5.59
C VAL A 499 -22.03 -13.00 5.33
N TYR A 500 -22.84 -13.83 4.67
CA TYR A 500 -22.45 -15.16 4.20
C TYR A 500 -22.27 -15.12 2.69
N SER A 501 -21.17 -15.67 2.19
CA SER A 501 -20.87 -15.61 0.78
C SER A 501 -20.28 -16.90 0.22
N ALA A 502 -20.52 -17.11 -1.06
CA ALA A 502 -19.85 -18.12 -1.87
C ALA A 502 -19.42 -17.51 -3.20
N TYR A 503 -18.27 -17.92 -3.71
CA TYR A 503 -17.80 -17.44 -5.00
C TYR A 503 -17.13 -18.54 -5.81
N THR A 504 -17.07 -18.32 -7.12
CA THR A 504 -16.24 -19.08 -8.05
C THR A 504 -15.64 -18.15 -9.08
N THR A 505 -14.39 -18.43 -9.49
CA THR A 505 -13.71 -17.76 -10.60
C THR A 505 -13.05 -18.79 -11.49
N TYR A 506 -12.97 -18.48 -12.77
CA TYR A 506 -12.21 -19.25 -13.75
C TYR A 506 -11.32 -18.33 -14.54
N ALA A 507 -10.01 -18.62 -14.58
CA ALA A 507 -9.01 -17.88 -15.32
C ALA A 507 -8.28 -18.79 -16.30
N LYS A 508 -7.99 -18.29 -17.51
CA LYS A 508 -7.18 -19.00 -18.50
C LYS A 508 -6.45 -18.03 -19.40
N SER A 509 -5.20 -18.40 -19.73
CA SER A 509 -4.40 -17.75 -20.76
C SER A 509 -4.34 -18.65 -22.00
N HIS A 510 -4.59 -18.09 -23.17
CA HIS A 510 -4.50 -18.78 -24.44
C HIS A 510 -3.87 -17.89 -25.50
N GLY A 511 -2.60 -18.14 -25.83
CA GLY A 511 -1.83 -17.32 -26.76
C GLY A 511 -1.69 -15.88 -26.24
N VAL A 512 -2.22 -14.91 -26.96
CA VAL A 512 -2.18 -13.49 -26.60
C VAL A 512 -3.33 -13.06 -25.69
N TRP A 513 -4.31 -13.92 -25.44
CA TRP A 513 -5.47 -13.65 -24.63
C TRP A 513 -5.33 -14.26 -23.24
N SER A 514 -5.67 -13.48 -22.22
CA SER A 514 -5.94 -13.98 -20.86
C SER A 514 -7.29 -13.47 -20.41
N TYR A 515 -8.08 -14.33 -19.78
CA TYR A 515 -9.39 -13.95 -19.26
C TYR A 515 -9.66 -14.55 -17.90
N GLN A 516 -10.43 -13.84 -17.10
CA GLN A 516 -10.93 -14.31 -15.82
C GLN A 516 -12.39 -13.91 -15.69
N ALA A 517 -13.27 -14.87 -15.44
CA ALA A 517 -14.67 -14.64 -15.13
C ALA A 517 -14.98 -15.15 -13.73
N GLY A 518 -15.79 -14.41 -12.99
CA GLY A 518 -16.14 -14.77 -11.61
C GLY A 518 -17.56 -14.37 -11.27
N LEU A 519 -18.14 -15.12 -10.34
CA LEU A 519 -19.44 -14.84 -9.74
C LEU A 519 -19.35 -15.04 -8.24
N ARG A 520 -19.85 -14.07 -7.48
CA ARG A 520 -20.01 -14.15 -6.03
C ARG A 520 -21.48 -13.94 -5.67
N ALA A 521 -21.97 -14.72 -4.74
CA ALA A 521 -23.29 -14.59 -4.14
C ALA A 521 -23.13 -14.22 -2.66
N GLU A 522 -23.94 -13.27 -2.18
CA GLU A 522 -23.95 -12.88 -0.77
C GLU A 522 -25.37 -12.83 -0.23
N GLN A 523 -25.56 -13.43 0.96
CA GLN A 523 -26.71 -13.24 1.81
C GLN A 523 -26.29 -12.33 2.97
N VAL A 524 -27.02 -11.24 3.16
CA VAL A 524 -26.73 -10.21 4.16
C VAL A 524 -27.90 -10.07 5.10
N TYR A 525 -27.60 -9.96 6.40
CA TYR A 525 -28.53 -9.64 7.46
C TYR A 525 -27.98 -8.45 8.22
N THR A 526 -28.80 -7.41 8.42
CA THR A 526 -28.43 -6.25 9.26
C THR A 526 -29.54 -5.95 10.25
N ASN A 527 -29.14 -5.55 11.44
CA ASN A 527 -30.03 -5.11 12.51
C ASN A 527 -29.46 -3.83 13.10
N SER A 528 -30.28 -2.79 13.20
CA SER A 528 -29.95 -1.57 13.93
C SER A 528 -31.04 -1.22 14.91
N GLU A 529 -30.66 -0.97 16.15
CA GLU A 529 -31.56 -0.74 17.28
C GLU A 529 -31.11 0.48 18.05
N LEU A 530 -32.02 1.44 18.21
CA LEU A 530 -31.84 2.56 19.10
C LEU A 530 -32.76 2.33 20.32
N GLU A 531 -32.22 2.42 21.53
CA GLU A 531 -32.98 2.22 22.73
C GLU A 531 -34.20 3.18 22.79
N GLY A 532 -35.38 2.61 23.02
CA GLY A 532 -36.65 3.37 23.04
C GLY A 532 -37.22 3.68 21.67
N ALA A 533 -36.62 3.20 20.56
CA ALA A 533 -37.13 3.33 19.19
C ALA A 533 -37.32 2.00 18.50
N ASP A 534 -37.92 2.02 17.30
CA ASP A 534 -38.15 0.80 16.52
C ASP A 534 -36.80 0.23 15.95
N THR A 535 -36.66 -1.08 16.01
CA THR A 535 -35.58 -1.83 15.40
C THR A 535 -35.72 -1.84 13.88
N THR A 536 -34.68 -1.44 13.16
CA THR A 536 -34.63 -1.52 11.70
C THR A 536 -33.87 -2.78 11.26
N LYS A 537 -34.51 -3.66 10.49
CA LYS A 537 -33.92 -4.90 9.95
C LYS A 537 -33.91 -4.85 8.45
N THR A 538 -32.77 -5.21 7.87
CA THR A 538 -32.62 -5.33 6.42
C THR A 538 -31.93 -6.64 6.09
N ASP A 539 -32.54 -7.46 5.25
CA ASP A 539 -31.95 -8.67 4.71
C ASP A 539 -32.11 -8.70 3.18
N TYR A 540 -31.05 -9.15 2.50
CA TYR A 540 -31.05 -9.23 1.05
C TYR A 540 -30.03 -10.25 0.52
N PHE A 541 -30.36 -10.80 -0.66
CA PHE A 541 -29.46 -11.66 -1.44
C PHE A 541 -29.07 -10.96 -2.73
N GLU A 542 -27.76 -10.96 -3.05
CA GLU A 542 -27.24 -10.29 -4.24
C GLU A 542 -26.13 -11.08 -4.93
N LEU A 543 -26.02 -10.87 -6.25
CA LEU A 543 -25.02 -11.45 -7.11
C LEU A 543 -24.03 -10.39 -7.61
N TYR A 544 -22.73 -10.71 -7.55
CA TYR A 544 -21.63 -9.83 -7.93
C TYR A 544 -20.76 -10.51 -9.00
N PRO A 545 -21.11 -10.36 -10.28
CA PRO A 545 -20.30 -10.82 -11.39
C PRO A 545 -19.06 -9.98 -11.58
N SER A 546 -17.96 -10.59 -12.07
CA SER A 546 -16.74 -9.92 -12.51
C SER A 546 -16.20 -10.55 -13.78
N LEU A 547 -15.62 -9.75 -14.65
CA LEU A 547 -14.97 -10.18 -15.89
C LEU A 547 -13.70 -9.35 -16.11
N HIS A 548 -12.60 -10.04 -16.40
CA HIS A 548 -11.34 -9.41 -16.79
C HIS A 548 -10.85 -10.05 -18.07
N LEU A 549 -10.44 -9.21 -19.01
CA LEU A 549 -9.87 -9.58 -20.30
C LEU A 549 -8.55 -8.88 -20.47
N ASN A 550 -7.52 -9.59 -20.89
CA ASN A 550 -6.23 -9.02 -21.24
C ASN A 550 -5.80 -9.54 -22.60
N TYR A 551 -5.41 -8.62 -23.47
CA TYR A 551 -4.90 -8.90 -24.79
C TYR A 551 -3.47 -8.40 -24.91
N LYS A 552 -2.50 -9.30 -25.05
CA LYS A 552 -1.09 -8.96 -25.24
C LYS A 552 -0.89 -8.50 -26.70
N LEU A 553 -0.51 -7.25 -26.90
CA LEU A 553 -0.15 -6.70 -28.22
C LEU A 553 1.25 -7.17 -28.62
N ASP A 554 2.16 -7.17 -27.66
CA ASP A 554 3.52 -7.65 -27.76
C ASP A 554 4.04 -8.05 -26.35
N GLU A 555 5.34 -8.37 -26.20
CA GLU A 555 5.96 -8.75 -24.93
C GLU A 555 5.95 -7.63 -23.87
N THR A 556 5.76 -6.38 -24.29
CA THR A 556 5.86 -5.17 -23.45
C THR A 556 4.55 -4.44 -23.30
N SER A 557 3.55 -4.74 -24.11
CA SER A 557 2.30 -3.97 -24.13
C SER A 557 1.06 -4.85 -24.19
N SER A 558 -0.02 -4.41 -23.52
CA SER A 558 -1.31 -5.09 -23.52
C SER A 558 -2.48 -4.11 -23.42
N ILE A 559 -3.65 -4.57 -23.85
CA ILE A 559 -4.95 -3.92 -23.64
C ILE A 559 -5.72 -4.76 -22.64
N GLN A 560 -6.34 -4.09 -21.65
CA GLN A 560 -7.17 -4.72 -20.65
C GLN A 560 -8.58 -4.18 -20.73
N ALA A 561 -9.56 -5.04 -20.45
CA ALA A 561 -10.94 -4.65 -20.22
C ALA A 561 -11.46 -5.38 -18.98
N SER A 562 -12.23 -4.69 -18.15
CA SER A 562 -12.80 -5.29 -16.97
C SER A 562 -14.21 -4.78 -16.69
N TYR A 563 -15.00 -5.63 -16.07
CA TYR A 563 -16.33 -5.33 -15.53
C TYR A 563 -16.41 -5.89 -14.12
N SER A 564 -17.02 -5.13 -13.21
CA SER A 564 -17.41 -5.65 -11.88
C SER A 564 -18.67 -4.97 -11.37
N ARG A 565 -19.51 -5.73 -10.66
CA ARG A 565 -20.61 -5.21 -9.85
C ARG A 565 -20.17 -5.19 -8.40
N ARG A 566 -20.42 -4.07 -7.70
CA ARG A 566 -20.00 -3.84 -6.33
C ARG A 566 -21.12 -3.23 -5.49
N VAL A 567 -20.89 -3.18 -4.16
CA VAL A 567 -21.85 -2.62 -3.19
C VAL A 567 -21.12 -1.70 -2.20
N ASN A 568 -21.83 -0.65 -1.78
CA ASN A 568 -21.47 0.14 -0.60
C ASN A 568 -22.61 0.06 0.40
N ARG A 569 -22.34 -0.55 1.53
CA ARG A 569 -23.28 -0.66 2.64
C ARG A 569 -23.24 0.61 3.48
N PRO A 570 -24.37 1.09 4.02
CA PRO A 570 -24.37 2.20 4.95
C PRO A 570 -23.43 1.93 6.12
N ARG A 571 -22.63 2.93 6.46
CA ARG A 571 -21.75 2.83 7.63
C ARG A 571 -22.58 3.02 8.89
N PHE A 572 -22.18 2.39 9.98
CA PHE A 572 -22.82 2.47 11.28
C PHE A 572 -23.20 3.92 11.68
N HIS A 573 -22.26 4.88 11.60
CA HIS A 573 -22.53 6.28 11.98
C HIS A 573 -23.52 7.00 11.02
N SER A 574 -23.70 6.48 9.79
CA SER A 574 -24.69 7.01 8.87
C SER A 574 -26.11 6.49 9.16
N LEU A 575 -26.22 5.46 10.03
CA LEU A 575 -27.48 4.85 10.44
C LEU A 575 -27.97 5.36 11.79
N ASN A 576 -27.07 5.77 12.72
CA ASN A 576 -27.46 6.24 14.05
C ASN A 576 -28.23 7.58 13.96
N PRO A 577 -29.53 7.60 14.26
CA PRO A 577 -30.37 8.80 14.11
C PRO A 577 -30.21 9.81 15.24
N PHE A 578 -29.39 9.51 16.25
CA PHE A 578 -29.15 10.44 17.36
C PHE A 578 -28.25 11.59 16.92
N PRO A 579 -28.61 12.86 17.18
CA PRO A 579 -27.82 14.02 16.80
C PRO A 579 -26.48 14.08 17.57
N GLU A 580 -25.40 14.45 16.87
CA GLU A 580 -24.12 14.82 17.48
C GLU A 580 -24.14 16.31 17.83
N TYR A 581 -24.06 16.66 19.08
CA TYR A 581 -24.18 18.04 19.64
C TYR A 581 -22.82 18.73 19.84
N SER A 582 -21.76 18.29 19.19
CA SER A 582 -20.43 18.89 19.31
C SER A 582 -20.34 20.34 18.79
N ASP A 583 -21.24 20.72 17.88
CA ASP A 583 -21.43 22.08 17.39
C ASP A 583 -22.92 22.42 17.45
N PRO A 584 -23.32 23.44 18.24
CA PRO A 584 -24.74 23.78 18.43
C PRO A 584 -25.44 24.30 17.16
N TYR A 585 -24.70 24.85 16.21
CA TYR A 585 -25.22 25.33 14.93
C TYR A 585 -25.11 24.35 13.77
N ASN A 586 -24.40 23.22 13.94
CA ASN A 586 -24.16 22.25 12.89
C ASN A 586 -24.31 20.82 13.41
N LEU A 587 -25.54 20.37 13.57
CA LEU A 587 -25.86 19.03 14.05
C LEU A 587 -25.58 17.99 12.95
N ARG A 588 -25.18 16.79 13.36
CA ARG A 588 -25.02 15.65 12.46
C ARG A 588 -25.84 14.47 12.98
N MET A 589 -26.64 13.85 12.13
CA MET A 589 -27.41 12.67 12.47
C MET A 589 -27.47 11.69 11.30
N GLY A 590 -27.51 10.40 11.61
CA GLY A 590 -27.68 9.37 10.61
C GLY A 590 -29.15 9.17 10.21
N ASN A 591 -29.35 8.21 9.28
CA ASN A 591 -30.67 7.79 8.81
C ASN A 591 -30.73 6.25 8.80
N PRO A 592 -31.50 5.61 9.70
CA PRO A 592 -31.57 4.15 9.82
C PRO A 592 -32.21 3.47 8.59
N PHE A 593 -32.88 4.24 7.72
CA PHE A 593 -33.56 3.74 6.52
C PHE A 593 -32.70 3.77 5.26
N LEU A 594 -31.38 4.02 5.38
CA LEU A 594 -30.49 4.03 4.24
C LEU A 594 -30.37 2.64 3.61
N LYS A 595 -30.49 2.61 2.27
CA LYS A 595 -30.30 1.43 1.44
C LYS A 595 -28.83 1.30 1.01
N PRO A 596 -28.34 0.07 0.75
CA PRO A 596 -27.05 -0.12 0.08
C PRO A 596 -27.03 0.52 -1.31
N GLU A 597 -25.88 1.08 -1.69
CA GLU A 597 -25.63 1.55 -3.06
C GLU A 597 -25.04 0.41 -3.89
N PHE A 598 -25.44 0.28 -5.15
CA PHE A 598 -24.90 -0.69 -6.09
C PHE A 598 -24.19 0.02 -7.24
N VAL A 599 -23.03 -0.49 -7.63
CA VAL A 599 -22.22 0.07 -8.71
C VAL A 599 -21.92 -0.98 -9.76
N ASN A 600 -22.16 -0.65 -11.02
CA ASN A 600 -21.63 -1.35 -12.18
C ASN A 600 -20.45 -0.55 -12.72
N SER A 601 -19.27 -1.15 -12.77
CA SER A 601 -18.04 -0.50 -13.26
C SER A 601 -17.50 -1.23 -14.48
N VAL A 602 -17.23 -0.47 -15.54
CA VAL A 602 -16.56 -0.93 -16.76
C VAL A 602 -15.27 -0.13 -16.93
N GLU A 603 -14.18 -0.79 -17.26
CA GLU A 603 -12.90 -0.13 -17.52
C GLU A 603 -12.24 -0.76 -18.74
N MET A 604 -11.60 0.07 -19.57
CA MET A 604 -10.72 -0.36 -20.66
C MET A 604 -9.42 0.42 -20.58
N GLY A 605 -8.29 -0.29 -20.59
CA GLY A 605 -6.97 0.30 -20.42
C GLY A 605 -5.94 -0.25 -21.39
N TYR A 606 -4.92 0.57 -21.67
CA TYR A 606 -3.69 0.22 -22.35
C TYR A 606 -2.53 0.35 -21.38
N GLN A 607 -1.61 -0.61 -21.39
CA GLN A 607 -0.40 -0.56 -20.60
C GLN A 607 0.82 -0.96 -21.42
N LYS A 608 1.96 -0.33 -21.12
CA LYS A 608 3.25 -0.61 -21.74
C LYS A 608 4.36 -0.58 -20.69
N PHE A 609 5.20 -1.63 -20.68
CA PHE A 609 6.39 -1.78 -19.85
C PHE A 609 7.58 -2.04 -20.75
N ASP A 610 8.45 -1.07 -20.95
CA ASP A 610 9.64 -1.24 -21.79
C ASP A 610 10.82 -0.46 -21.18
N LYS A 611 11.94 -1.17 -20.92
CA LYS A 611 13.26 -0.61 -20.53
C LYS A 611 13.19 0.57 -19.55
N GLY A 612 12.52 0.37 -18.39
CA GLY A 612 12.38 1.38 -17.35
C GLY A 612 11.34 2.47 -17.66
N THR A 613 10.48 2.23 -18.65
CA THR A 613 9.31 3.06 -18.95
C THR A 613 8.05 2.26 -18.59
N THR A 614 7.19 2.83 -17.74
CA THR A 614 5.84 2.34 -17.48
C THR A 614 4.86 3.40 -17.98
N PHE A 615 3.97 3.00 -18.87
CA PHE A 615 2.85 3.84 -19.30
C PHE A 615 1.56 3.05 -19.14
N SER A 616 0.56 3.61 -18.50
CA SER A 616 -0.79 3.07 -18.47
C SER A 616 -1.80 4.19 -18.70
N ALA A 617 -2.82 3.92 -19.48
CA ALA A 617 -3.94 4.82 -19.68
C ALA A 617 -5.23 4.00 -19.69
N SER A 618 -6.27 4.46 -19.01
CA SER A 618 -7.58 3.80 -18.99
C SER A 618 -8.72 4.79 -19.05
N ILE A 619 -9.81 4.35 -19.68
CA ILE A 619 -11.13 4.98 -19.60
C ILE A 619 -12.02 4.09 -18.75
N TYR A 620 -12.86 4.69 -17.94
CA TYR A 620 -13.79 3.95 -17.11
C TYR A 620 -15.16 4.63 -17.09
N ALA A 621 -16.19 3.82 -16.85
CA ALA A 621 -17.53 4.30 -16.58
C ALA A 621 -18.09 3.55 -15.38
N LYS A 622 -18.80 4.27 -14.50
CA LYS A 622 -19.50 3.73 -13.33
C LYS A 622 -20.94 4.19 -13.37
N ASP A 623 -21.85 3.27 -13.12
CA ASP A 623 -23.28 3.49 -12.94
C ASP A 623 -23.62 3.14 -11.50
N VAL A 624 -24.01 4.14 -10.71
CA VAL A 624 -24.30 4.04 -9.27
C VAL A 624 -25.79 4.18 -9.06
N ASN A 625 -26.38 3.24 -8.35
CA ASN A 625 -27.79 3.23 -7.99
C ASN A 625 -27.99 3.36 -6.48
N ASP A 626 -29.06 4.01 -6.02
CA ASP A 626 -29.37 4.30 -4.61
C ASP A 626 -28.22 5.04 -3.89
N MET A 627 -27.61 6.03 -4.56
CA MET A 627 -26.43 6.77 -4.11
C MET A 627 -26.65 7.45 -2.77
N GLN A 628 -25.83 7.15 -1.75
CA GLN A 628 -25.90 7.79 -0.43
C GLN A 628 -25.17 9.13 -0.45
N ARG A 629 -25.85 10.20 -0.06
CA ARG A 629 -25.27 11.56 0.02
C ARG A 629 -25.68 12.26 1.28
N ARG A 630 -24.79 13.14 1.75
CA ARG A 630 -25.11 14.11 2.80
C ARG A 630 -26.10 15.12 2.25
N TYR A 631 -27.07 15.45 3.07
CA TYR A 631 -28.11 16.41 2.79
C TYR A 631 -28.21 17.40 3.95
N ILE A 632 -28.06 18.69 3.68
CA ILE A 632 -28.05 19.75 4.66
C ILE A 632 -29.38 20.46 4.63
N THR A 633 -30.01 20.58 5.80
CA THR A 633 -31.20 21.40 6.03
C THR A 633 -30.87 22.45 7.10
N VAL A 634 -31.47 23.63 7.01
CA VAL A 634 -31.34 24.68 7.99
C VAL A 634 -32.74 24.97 8.54
N ASP A 635 -32.88 25.02 9.87
CA ASP A 635 -34.13 25.32 10.53
C ASP A 635 -34.31 26.85 10.80
N SER A 636 -35.44 27.22 11.37
CA SER A 636 -35.77 28.62 11.71
C SER A 636 -34.85 29.26 12.76
N ASN A 637 -34.09 28.42 13.50
CA ASN A 637 -33.14 28.86 14.52
C ASN A 637 -31.70 28.94 13.98
N ASN A 638 -31.52 28.95 12.65
CA ASN A 638 -30.22 28.94 11.97
C ASN A 638 -29.37 27.67 12.24
N VAL A 639 -29.98 26.59 12.77
CA VAL A 639 -29.30 25.35 13.03
C VAL A 639 -29.29 24.48 11.76
N SER A 640 -28.08 24.15 11.29
CA SER A 640 -27.89 23.26 10.18
C SER A 640 -27.91 21.81 10.65
N THR A 641 -28.74 20.97 10.04
CA THR A 641 -28.72 19.53 10.27
C THR A 641 -28.19 18.79 9.04
N VAL A 642 -27.08 18.09 9.24
CA VAL A 642 -26.48 17.24 8.21
C VAL A 642 -26.94 15.79 8.42
N THR A 643 -27.68 15.24 7.47
CA THR A 643 -28.14 13.84 7.47
C THR A 643 -27.73 13.12 6.20
N TYR A 644 -28.15 11.87 6.01
CA TYR A 644 -27.86 11.07 4.82
C TYR A 644 -29.16 10.67 4.12
N ARG A 645 -29.15 10.68 2.81
CA ARG A 645 -30.28 10.21 1.98
C ARG A 645 -29.79 9.42 0.77
N ASN A 646 -30.61 8.48 0.29
CA ASN A 646 -30.36 7.83 -1.00
C ASN A 646 -30.95 8.72 -2.11
N LEU A 647 -30.08 9.05 -3.07
CA LEU A 647 -30.46 9.69 -4.33
C LEU A 647 -30.72 8.59 -5.37
N ASN A 648 -31.36 8.93 -6.51
CA ASN A 648 -31.56 7.96 -7.59
C ASN A 648 -30.25 7.31 -8.04
N GLY A 649 -29.21 8.11 -8.26
CA GLY A 649 -27.90 7.59 -8.60
C GLY A 649 -26.94 8.60 -9.25
N SER A 650 -25.85 8.09 -9.82
CA SER A 650 -24.94 8.87 -10.66
C SER A 650 -24.33 8.03 -11.79
N VAL A 651 -23.92 8.72 -12.86
CA VAL A 651 -23.08 8.15 -13.91
C VAL A 651 -21.77 8.92 -13.93
N ASP A 652 -20.68 8.22 -13.70
CA ASP A 652 -19.32 8.75 -13.70
C ASP A 652 -18.54 8.22 -14.89
N ILE A 653 -17.94 9.08 -15.69
CA ILE A 653 -17.05 8.71 -16.81
C ILE A 653 -15.72 9.39 -16.59
N GLY A 654 -14.62 8.63 -16.65
CA GLY A 654 -13.31 9.18 -16.41
C GLY A 654 -12.20 8.59 -17.26
N PHE A 655 -11.10 9.35 -17.29
CA PHE A 655 -9.85 8.98 -17.92
C PHE A 655 -8.72 9.07 -16.90
N GLU A 656 -7.94 8.01 -16.81
CA GLU A 656 -6.76 7.94 -15.94
C GLU A 656 -5.54 7.63 -16.79
N PHE A 657 -4.43 8.31 -16.53
CA PHE A 657 -3.14 7.92 -17.08
C PHE A 657 -2.03 7.98 -16.03
N MET A 658 -1.02 7.15 -16.22
CA MET A 658 0.23 7.16 -15.47
C MET A 658 1.39 6.95 -16.43
N TRP A 659 2.40 7.79 -16.30
CA TRP A 659 3.64 7.68 -17.03
C TRP A 659 4.82 7.77 -16.07
N SER A 660 5.62 6.70 -16.00
CA SER A 660 6.86 6.62 -15.24
C SER A 660 8.00 6.27 -16.17
N LYS A 661 9.09 7.01 -16.10
CA LYS A 661 10.25 6.81 -16.96
C LYS A 661 11.55 7.08 -16.24
N GLN A 662 12.51 6.17 -16.41
CA GLN A 662 13.91 6.45 -16.12
C GLN A 662 14.50 7.22 -17.30
N LEU A 663 14.53 8.56 -17.18
CA LEU A 663 14.99 9.44 -18.27
C LEU A 663 16.50 9.32 -18.52
N THR A 664 17.28 9.10 -17.45
CA THR A 664 18.71 8.83 -17.50
C THR A 664 19.07 7.79 -16.43
N LYS A 665 20.30 7.29 -16.39
CA LYS A 665 20.79 6.41 -15.30
C LYS A 665 20.67 7.04 -13.90
N THR A 666 20.53 8.36 -13.83
CA THR A 666 20.51 9.14 -12.58
C THR A 666 19.19 9.85 -12.33
N PHE A 667 18.29 9.95 -13.30
CA PHE A 667 17.05 10.72 -13.17
C PHE A 667 15.83 9.89 -13.58
N ASN A 668 14.85 9.79 -12.68
CA ASN A 668 13.54 9.19 -12.92
C ASN A 668 12.42 10.23 -12.73
N PHE A 669 11.34 10.04 -13.46
CA PHE A 669 10.16 10.91 -13.40
C PHE A 669 8.90 10.06 -13.48
N MET A 670 7.88 10.44 -12.72
CA MET A 670 6.53 9.88 -12.79
C MET A 670 5.52 11.02 -12.81
N LEU A 671 4.51 10.88 -13.64
CA LEU A 671 3.33 11.74 -13.70
C LEU A 671 2.09 10.85 -13.75
N SER A 672 1.07 11.20 -12.99
CA SER A 672 -0.24 10.56 -13.08
C SER A 672 -1.34 11.60 -13.02
N SER A 673 -2.45 11.31 -13.69
CA SER A 673 -3.64 12.16 -13.65
C SER A 673 -4.89 11.30 -13.79
N ASN A 674 -5.92 11.66 -13.05
CA ASN A 674 -7.29 11.17 -13.20
C ASN A 674 -8.21 12.36 -13.43
N VAL A 675 -8.99 12.30 -14.48
CA VAL A 675 -9.97 13.32 -14.86
C VAL A 675 -11.31 12.61 -15.03
N TYR A 676 -12.36 13.13 -14.44
CA TYR A 676 -13.67 12.51 -14.52
C TYR A 676 -14.79 13.55 -14.61
N HIS A 677 -15.87 13.12 -15.21
CA HIS A 677 -17.14 13.82 -15.24
C HIS A 677 -18.19 12.95 -14.55
N SER A 678 -18.87 13.51 -13.55
CA SER A 678 -19.93 12.86 -12.79
C SER A 678 -21.24 13.60 -13.03
N LYS A 679 -22.29 12.86 -13.38
CA LYS A 679 -23.65 13.36 -13.48
C LYS A 679 -24.52 12.68 -12.44
N MET A 680 -25.00 13.46 -11.48
CA MET A 680 -25.84 13.01 -10.38
C MET A 680 -27.32 13.28 -10.67
N ASP A 681 -28.17 12.31 -10.33
CA ASP A 681 -29.62 12.41 -10.36
C ASP A 681 -30.19 12.36 -8.94
N ALA A 682 -30.66 13.50 -8.47
CA ALA A 682 -31.28 13.69 -7.15
C ALA A 682 -32.79 14.03 -7.28
N SER A 683 -33.41 13.76 -8.42
CA SER A 683 -34.80 14.14 -8.71
C SER A 683 -35.84 13.50 -7.78
N ASN A 684 -35.47 12.44 -7.02
CA ASN A 684 -36.30 11.87 -5.96
C ASN A 684 -36.38 12.74 -4.71
N LEU A 685 -35.49 13.72 -4.51
CA LEU A 685 -35.56 14.73 -3.45
C LEU A 685 -36.02 16.07 -4.04
N THR A 686 -35.24 16.62 -4.96
CA THR A 686 -35.56 17.80 -5.75
C THR A 686 -34.65 17.86 -6.98
N SER A 687 -35.18 18.30 -8.12
CA SER A 687 -34.40 18.46 -9.35
C SER A 687 -33.32 19.55 -9.26
N GLU A 688 -33.39 20.44 -8.28
CA GLU A 688 -32.41 21.49 -8.02
C GLU A 688 -31.03 20.92 -7.63
N TYR A 689 -30.98 19.69 -7.10
CA TYR A 689 -29.76 19.00 -6.73
C TYR A 689 -29.21 18.07 -7.82
N ASN A 690 -29.80 18.10 -9.03
CA ASN A 690 -29.21 17.43 -10.18
C ASN A 690 -27.95 18.17 -10.61
N GLU A 691 -26.82 17.51 -10.57
CA GLU A 691 -25.52 18.13 -10.81
C GLU A 691 -24.70 17.42 -11.87
N SER A 692 -23.81 18.21 -12.50
CA SER A 692 -22.82 17.77 -13.45
C SER A 692 -21.47 18.34 -13.05
N THR A 693 -20.59 17.50 -12.58
CA THR A 693 -19.31 17.85 -11.97
C THR A 693 -18.15 17.37 -12.80
N PHE A 694 -17.14 18.23 -12.97
CA PHE A 694 -15.85 17.87 -13.54
C PHE A 694 -14.78 17.88 -12.48
N GLY A 695 -14.15 16.74 -12.24
CA GLY A 695 -13.08 16.59 -11.23
C GLY A 695 -11.75 16.19 -11.88
N MET A 696 -10.65 16.64 -11.26
CA MET A 696 -9.30 16.29 -11.67
C MET A 696 -8.40 16.10 -10.46
N TRP A 697 -7.54 15.10 -10.53
CA TRP A 697 -6.43 14.89 -9.60
C TRP A 697 -5.17 14.55 -10.38
N SER A 698 -4.06 15.22 -10.07
CA SER A 698 -2.77 14.94 -10.71
C SER A 698 -1.66 14.89 -9.69
N SER A 699 -0.69 13.98 -9.86
CA SER A 699 0.51 13.90 -9.03
C SER A 699 1.76 13.70 -9.87
N PHE A 700 2.90 14.18 -9.35
CA PHE A 700 4.20 13.98 -9.96
C PHE A 700 5.24 13.54 -8.92
N ASN A 701 6.26 12.82 -9.41
CA ASN A 701 7.42 12.42 -8.62
C ASN A 701 8.66 12.51 -9.51
N ALA A 702 9.67 13.26 -9.07
CA ALA A 702 10.93 13.47 -9.77
C ALA A 702 12.08 13.08 -8.85
N GLY A 703 12.88 12.08 -9.24
CA GLY A 703 13.98 11.54 -8.46
C GLY A 703 15.32 11.68 -9.16
N TRP A 704 16.34 12.09 -8.42
CA TRP A 704 17.73 12.09 -8.85
C TRP A 704 18.58 11.21 -7.92
N LYS A 705 19.41 10.32 -8.51
CA LYS A 705 20.29 9.41 -7.81
C LYS A 705 21.69 9.42 -8.40
N LYS A 706 22.73 9.63 -7.58
CA LYS A 706 24.12 9.51 -7.98
C LYS A 706 25.02 9.23 -6.77
N ASN A 707 25.93 8.25 -6.89
CA ASN A 707 26.91 7.91 -5.85
C ASN A 707 26.28 7.70 -4.45
N GLY A 708 25.15 6.98 -4.37
CA GLY A 708 24.44 6.74 -3.11
C GLY A 708 23.56 7.91 -2.64
N HIS A 709 23.73 9.12 -3.17
CA HIS A 709 22.85 10.25 -2.86
C HIS A 709 21.56 10.15 -3.67
N LYS A 710 20.43 10.40 -3.02
CA LYS A 710 19.12 10.48 -3.67
C LYS A 710 18.43 11.78 -3.27
N ILE A 711 17.85 12.49 -4.24
CA ILE A 711 16.98 13.66 -4.04
C ILE A 711 15.66 13.34 -4.71
N GLN A 712 14.57 13.66 -4.06
CA GLN A 712 13.22 13.44 -4.61
C GLN A 712 12.35 14.65 -4.34
N LEU A 713 11.68 15.12 -5.39
CA LEU A 713 10.63 16.13 -5.36
C LEU A 713 9.33 15.46 -5.76
N SER A 714 8.30 15.57 -4.94
CA SER A 714 6.97 15.04 -5.25
C SER A 714 5.90 16.06 -4.92
N GLY A 715 4.78 16.01 -5.64
CA GLY A 715 3.66 16.89 -5.37
C GLY A 715 2.40 16.41 -6.05
N TRP A 716 1.30 17.03 -5.66
CA TRP A 716 -0.02 16.78 -6.22
C TRP A 716 -0.83 18.07 -6.31
N VAL A 717 -1.83 18.07 -7.19
CA VAL A 717 -2.79 19.15 -7.37
C VAL A 717 -4.19 18.58 -7.61
N SER A 718 -5.18 19.16 -6.94
CA SER A 718 -6.61 18.99 -7.19
C SER A 718 -7.20 20.37 -7.51
N PRO A 719 -7.46 20.68 -8.76
CA PRO A 719 -8.18 21.91 -9.11
C PRO A 719 -9.55 21.94 -8.45
N GLY A 720 -10.07 23.14 -8.19
CA GLY A 720 -11.41 23.31 -7.65
C GLY A 720 -12.47 22.61 -8.51
N ALA A 721 -13.48 22.02 -7.87
CA ALA A 721 -14.55 21.28 -8.52
C ALA A 721 -15.90 21.60 -7.89
N GLU A 722 -16.95 21.57 -8.69
CA GLU A 722 -18.33 21.59 -8.16
C GLU A 722 -18.63 20.25 -7.48
N VAL A 723 -19.21 20.24 -6.29
CA VAL A 723 -19.49 19.04 -5.50
C VAL A 723 -20.80 19.20 -4.71
N GLY A 724 -21.82 18.49 -5.10
CA GLY A 724 -23.13 18.57 -4.44
C GLY A 724 -23.64 20.02 -4.35
N GLN A 725 -23.94 20.49 -3.19
CA GLN A 725 -24.41 21.86 -2.93
C GLN A 725 -23.24 22.88 -2.89
N GLY A 726 -22.05 22.59 -3.45
CA GLY A 726 -20.92 23.49 -3.25
C GLY A 726 -19.80 23.39 -4.30
N LYS A 727 -18.81 24.25 -4.12
CA LYS A 727 -17.60 24.33 -4.93
C LYS A 727 -16.36 24.24 -4.07
N MET A 728 -15.54 23.24 -4.30
CA MET A 728 -14.23 23.07 -3.65
C MET A 728 -13.21 24.05 -4.24
N LYS A 729 -12.34 24.61 -3.40
CA LYS A 729 -11.18 25.42 -3.81
C LYS A 729 -10.04 24.50 -4.30
N THR A 730 -9.15 25.06 -5.12
CA THR A 730 -7.93 24.35 -5.58
C THR A 730 -7.01 24.02 -4.41
N MET A 731 -6.55 22.78 -4.36
CA MET A 731 -5.60 22.29 -3.37
C MET A 731 -4.35 21.76 -4.05
N PHE A 732 -3.17 22.00 -3.46
CA PHE A 732 -1.91 21.40 -3.91
C PHE A 732 -0.90 21.33 -2.77
N SER A 733 0.08 20.41 -2.91
CA SER A 733 1.18 20.26 -1.96
C SER A 733 2.43 19.77 -2.67
N THR A 734 3.62 20.12 -2.15
CA THR A 734 4.91 19.73 -2.70
C THR A 734 5.89 19.38 -1.58
N ASP A 735 6.52 18.22 -1.67
CA ASP A 735 7.50 17.69 -0.71
C ASP A 735 8.88 17.55 -1.35
N LEU A 736 9.93 17.80 -0.57
CA LEU A 736 11.32 17.58 -0.95
C LEU A 736 12.00 16.65 0.06
N ALA A 737 12.69 15.64 -0.44
CA ALA A 737 13.47 14.72 0.39
C ALA A 737 14.88 14.49 -0.16
N TYR A 738 15.83 14.33 0.76
CA TYR A 738 17.20 13.93 0.48
C TYR A 738 17.54 12.69 1.29
N SER A 739 18.22 11.72 0.71
CA SER A 739 18.74 10.57 1.46
C SER A 739 20.10 10.10 0.98
N ARG A 740 20.82 9.44 1.89
CA ARG A 740 22.09 8.79 1.62
C ARG A 740 22.28 7.54 2.49
N PRO A 741 22.99 6.52 1.98
CA PRO A 741 23.43 5.41 2.81
C PRO A 741 24.44 5.88 3.85
N VAL A 742 24.43 5.26 5.02
CA VAL A 742 25.33 5.49 6.16
C VAL A 742 25.65 4.15 6.82
N LEU A 743 26.59 4.12 7.77
CA LEU A 743 26.92 2.91 8.54
C LEU A 743 27.30 1.71 7.63
N SER A 744 28.19 1.94 6.65
CA SER A 744 28.63 0.94 5.67
C SER A 744 27.45 0.29 4.94
N ASP A 745 26.55 1.11 4.39
CA ASP A 745 25.34 0.76 3.64
C ASP A 745 24.29 -0.04 4.40
N LYS A 746 24.51 -0.37 5.66
CA LYS A 746 23.50 -0.98 6.54
C LYS A 746 22.48 0.01 7.07
N GLY A 747 22.79 1.30 7.02
CA GLY A 747 21.90 2.38 7.45
C GLY A 747 21.54 3.32 6.30
N LYS A 748 20.42 4.03 6.47
CA LYS A 748 19.93 5.07 5.55
C LYS A 748 19.52 6.29 6.37
N LEU A 749 20.13 7.44 6.07
CA LEU A 749 19.75 8.75 6.61
C LEU A 749 18.86 9.45 5.59
N THR A 750 17.71 9.95 6.03
CA THR A 750 16.79 10.73 5.19
C THR A 750 16.42 12.04 5.88
N VAL A 751 16.46 13.14 5.14
CA VAL A 751 15.97 14.47 5.56
C VAL A 751 14.84 14.85 4.62
N LYS A 752 13.68 15.27 5.16
CA LYS A 752 12.48 15.61 4.38
C LYS A 752 11.91 16.93 4.87
N ILE A 753 11.44 17.74 3.93
CA ILE A 753 10.56 18.90 4.15
C ILE A 753 9.25 18.59 3.45
N SER A 754 8.16 18.53 4.22
CA SER A 754 6.80 18.37 3.69
C SER A 754 6.19 19.73 3.42
N ASP A 755 5.34 19.80 2.37
CA ASP A 755 4.60 21.01 1.97
C ASP A 755 5.45 22.27 2.01
N ILE A 756 6.52 22.29 1.21
CA ILE A 756 7.54 23.36 1.21
C ILE A 756 6.96 24.77 1.01
N PHE A 757 5.79 24.88 0.39
CA PHE A 757 5.10 26.16 0.13
C PHE A 757 4.00 26.46 1.15
N ASN A 758 3.69 25.55 2.10
CA ASN A 758 2.61 25.67 3.08
C ASN A 758 1.23 25.94 2.43
N THR A 759 0.95 25.24 1.34
CA THR A 759 -0.22 25.46 0.46
C THR A 759 -1.35 24.47 0.69
N ARG A 760 -1.13 23.46 1.52
CA ARG A 760 -2.14 22.44 1.81
C ARG A 760 -3.21 23.01 2.74
N GLY A 761 -4.38 23.24 2.20
CA GLY A 761 -5.60 23.68 2.89
C GLY A 761 -6.81 23.20 2.13
N PHE A 762 -7.94 23.15 2.77
CA PHE A 762 -9.24 22.81 2.16
C PHE A 762 -10.14 24.02 2.22
N GLY A 763 -10.88 24.27 1.15
CA GLY A 763 -11.91 25.29 1.12
C GLY A 763 -13.09 24.81 0.31
N ILE A 764 -14.29 25.12 0.78
CA ILE A 764 -15.55 24.87 0.10
C ILE A 764 -16.50 26.05 0.27
N GLU A 765 -17.18 26.41 -0.81
CA GLU A 765 -18.32 27.33 -0.81
C GLU A 765 -19.57 26.49 -1.04
N THR A 766 -20.48 26.48 -0.09
CA THR A 766 -21.73 25.70 -0.16
C THR A 766 -22.91 26.65 -0.34
N ARG A 767 -23.87 26.26 -1.18
CA ARG A 767 -25.08 27.02 -1.45
C ARG A 767 -26.31 26.15 -1.31
N GLY A 768 -27.32 26.66 -0.63
CA GLY A 768 -28.64 26.06 -0.51
C GLY A 768 -29.72 27.05 -0.84
N PRO A 769 -31.00 26.64 -0.92
CA PRO A 769 -32.11 27.57 -1.18
C PRO A 769 -32.24 28.69 -0.17
N MET A 770 -31.75 28.48 1.05
CA MET A 770 -31.90 29.40 2.16
C MET A 770 -30.59 29.84 2.78
N PHE A 771 -29.42 29.41 2.24
CA PHE A 771 -28.14 29.77 2.83
C PHE A 771 -26.99 29.75 1.82
N ASP A 772 -25.98 30.56 2.09
CA ASP A 772 -24.65 30.52 1.50
C ASP A 772 -23.63 30.34 2.63
N GLN A 773 -22.66 29.45 2.47
CA GLN A 773 -21.60 29.21 3.44
C GLN A 773 -20.25 29.10 2.79
N SER A 774 -19.25 29.81 3.27
CA SER A 774 -17.83 29.61 2.98
C SER A 774 -17.17 28.90 4.16
N PHE A 775 -16.38 27.87 3.89
CA PHE A 775 -15.62 27.13 4.90
C PHE A 775 -14.20 26.92 4.44
N GLU A 776 -13.23 27.31 5.26
CA GLU A 776 -11.81 27.03 5.06
C GLU A 776 -11.23 26.30 6.25
N TYR A 777 -10.38 25.32 6.00
CA TYR A 777 -9.68 24.54 7.00
C TYR A 777 -8.21 24.40 6.65
N LYS A 778 -7.34 24.64 7.61
CA LYS A 778 -5.91 24.50 7.49
C LYS A 778 -5.37 23.65 8.61
N ARG A 779 -4.73 22.55 8.24
CA ARG A 779 -3.98 21.69 9.16
C ARG A 779 -2.49 21.93 8.94
N GLN A 780 -1.72 21.94 10.01
CA GLN A 780 -0.27 22.05 9.91
C GLN A 780 0.27 20.92 9.02
N SER A 781 0.87 21.28 7.88
CA SER A 781 1.35 20.40 6.82
C SER A 781 2.85 20.56 6.57
N GLN A 782 3.44 21.68 7.00
CA GLN A 782 4.86 21.96 6.84
C GLN A 782 5.67 21.37 8.00
N PHE A 783 6.54 20.39 7.68
CA PHE A 783 7.38 19.70 8.65
C PHE A 783 8.77 19.46 8.10
N LEU A 784 9.77 19.59 8.99
CA LEU A 784 11.12 19.08 8.77
C LEU A 784 11.28 17.79 9.54
N THR A 785 11.66 16.69 8.88
CA THR A 785 11.93 15.40 9.53
C THR A 785 13.29 14.85 9.18
N VAL A 786 13.94 14.23 10.16
CA VAL A 786 15.20 13.50 10.01
C VAL A 786 14.95 12.06 10.45
N SER A 787 15.21 11.12 9.55
CA SER A 787 14.99 9.69 9.79
C SER A 787 16.28 8.91 9.62
N LEU A 788 16.59 8.03 10.57
CA LEU A 788 17.68 7.07 10.49
C LEU A 788 17.10 5.66 10.56
N SER A 789 17.34 4.84 9.53
CA SER A 789 17.02 3.41 9.56
C SER A 789 18.28 2.58 9.51
N TYR A 790 18.26 1.42 10.19
CA TYR A 790 19.39 0.49 10.26
C TYR A 790 18.89 -0.94 10.10
N ASN A 791 19.46 -1.67 9.15
CA ASN A 791 19.20 -3.08 8.91
C ASN A 791 20.35 -3.92 9.50
N PHE A 792 20.00 -4.96 10.26
CA PHE A 792 20.98 -5.87 10.85
C PHE A 792 20.58 -7.32 10.63
N GLY A 793 21.56 -8.24 10.79
CA GLY A 793 21.38 -9.67 10.64
C GLY A 793 22.26 -10.26 9.54
N ASP A 794 22.21 -11.58 9.43
CA ASP A 794 23.02 -12.35 8.49
C ASP A 794 22.55 -12.11 7.05
N GLN A 795 23.45 -11.59 6.22
CA GLN A 795 23.17 -11.34 4.79
C GLN A 795 23.54 -12.55 3.92
N SER A 796 23.89 -13.69 4.52
CA SER A 796 24.29 -14.88 3.74
C SER A 796 23.13 -15.37 2.87
N ASN A 797 23.31 -15.23 1.56
CA ASN A 797 22.44 -15.78 0.53
C ASN A 797 22.57 -17.30 0.48
N ASN A 798 21.67 -18.03 1.14
CA ASN A 798 21.47 -19.43 0.78
C ASN A 798 20.57 -19.45 -0.48
N ARG A 799 21.20 -19.40 -1.65
CA ARG A 799 20.57 -19.80 -2.89
C ARG A 799 20.33 -21.32 -2.83
N GLN A 800 19.13 -21.72 -2.45
CA GLN A 800 18.66 -23.04 -2.84
C GLN A 800 18.53 -23.05 -4.37
N HIS A 801 19.37 -23.87 -5.03
CA HIS A 801 19.28 -24.16 -6.43
C HIS A 801 17.88 -24.66 -6.79
N ARG A 802 17.08 -23.84 -7.45
CA ARG A 802 16.04 -24.35 -8.34
C ARG A 802 16.77 -24.90 -9.58
N LYS A 803 16.87 -26.23 -9.68
CA LYS A 803 17.25 -26.93 -10.91
C LYS A 803 16.22 -26.64 -12.00
N GLY A 804 16.71 -26.05 -13.06
CA GLY A 804 16.32 -26.28 -14.45
C GLY A 804 14.84 -26.14 -14.80
N GLY A 805 14.45 -24.97 -15.32
CA GLY A 805 13.29 -24.76 -16.16
C GLY A 805 13.49 -23.49 -16.95
N ARG A 806 13.42 -23.61 -18.25
CA ARG A 806 13.65 -22.56 -19.24
C ARG A 806 12.92 -21.27 -18.93
N ASP A 807 13.63 -20.15 -19.06
CA ASP A 807 13.10 -18.81 -19.27
C ASP A 807 11.95 -18.81 -20.28
N ILE A 808 10.77 -18.45 -19.82
CA ILE A 808 9.78 -17.75 -20.60
C ILE A 808 9.22 -16.67 -19.65
N GLY A 809 9.38 -15.40 -20.04
CA GLY A 809 8.94 -14.24 -19.28
C GLY A 809 7.45 -14.29 -18.97
N GLY A 810 7.15 -14.45 -17.72
CA GLY A 810 5.90 -14.37 -17.05
C GLY A 810 6.24 -14.45 -15.58
N GLY A 811 6.34 -13.29 -14.92
CA GLY A 811 6.63 -13.27 -13.50
C GLY A 811 5.54 -14.01 -12.75
N ASP A 812 5.86 -15.20 -12.25
CA ASP A 812 5.13 -15.81 -11.16
C ASP A 812 5.19 -14.87 -9.94
N MET A 813 4.31 -13.88 -9.93
CA MET A 813 3.88 -13.23 -8.70
C MET A 813 2.85 -14.18 -8.08
N ASP A 814 3.35 -15.28 -7.54
CA ASP A 814 2.60 -16.08 -6.59
C ASP A 814 2.34 -15.15 -5.39
N GLY A 815 1.16 -14.53 -5.41
CA GLY A 815 0.62 -13.75 -4.32
C GLY A 815 0.34 -14.67 -3.15
N GLY A 816 1.41 -15.10 -2.48
CA GLY A 816 1.30 -15.75 -1.20
C GLY A 816 0.64 -14.76 -0.24
N PHE A 817 -0.64 -14.90 -0.05
CA PHE A 817 -1.35 -14.33 1.07
C PHE A 817 -0.75 -14.90 2.37
N PHE A 818 -0.05 -14.08 3.12
CA PHE A 818 0.25 -14.26 4.52
C PHE A 818 -0.06 -12.98 5.29
#